data_5af5a37152222341302f68ec774a1517
#
_entry.id   5af5a37152222341302f68ec774a1517
#
_cell.length_a   1.000
_cell.length_b   1.000
_cell.length_c   1.000
_cell.angle_alpha   90.00
_cell.angle_beta   90.00
_cell.angle_gamma   90.00
#
_symmetry.space_group_name_H-M   'P 1'
#
loop_
_entity.id
_entity.type
_entity.pdbx_description
1 polymer ?
#
loop_
_entity_poly.entity_id
_entity_poly.type
_entity_poly.pdbx_seq_one_letter_code
_entity_poly.pdbx_strand_id
1 'polypeptide(L)'
;MVQRPGVPTAPELVLETDRGSTQMSPGRTYRVGRDPLCEICLDDARVSWHHAVLRPEGDHWTVEDEDSTNGTWAYGHRVHAWTIGPGSELRFGSAEDGPRAVFAGRTPPPSPPPPAAAPRAPAVGAPPAAPPTAPPAGVSQPSLTGTFRRPTTIRPLPARSALGIGRAPENGLVLGDLVVSRRHAELRALADGTYEIADLASHNGTYLNGARIHGAAPLTEGDIVGIGHSAFCLVGDRLQEYVDTGEVSLDVQGLTVCVDHGRKTLLADVSFPVGAKCLLAVVGPSGAGKSTLLGALTGLRPATRGSVLYDGRDLYRDYAELRSRIGLVPQDDILHTQLTVRRALAYAAELRFPQDTARDERTARVDEVIAELGLGQRADQHIHSLSGGQRKRVSVALELLTKPSLLFLDEPTSGLDPGMDRSVMHMLRGLADDGRTVIVVTHSVLSLDVCDRLLVLAPGGRIAYFGPPEETLGFFGFTQWPEAFEAFEDQQGRDWAREYAASPLHRRYIEGADRRSGRPDDPTARDAPAPGAFVAAPPKAQSWGSQLSTLVRRYAAALSADRTFLAIMIALPFVMGAMARALAGKELTQETAVNALLILCVGGVLTGAANAVRELVKERVVYQRERAVGLSRSAYLMSKVVVLGAITVAQAVVLTLVGLFGVKTNAPGGRGVLMPPLVEITIAVALLSVTAMMLGLLISALVTKEEVTMPLLVLLAIVQVVFCGALLHLEGVPVVEQLAWLVPSRWGLAAMAATIDLGAIVPGPLADDPLFAHSTGVWLIDLGALAALSVFFGVLVARLLRRHEPAIMRK
;
A
#
# COMPACT_ATOMS: atom_id res chain seq x y z
N MET A 1 -27.21 -41.21 58.02
CA MET A 1 -26.84 -40.40 56.87
C MET A 1 -25.32 -40.29 56.90
N VAL A 2 -24.66 -41.05 56.03
CA VAL A 2 -23.18 -41.02 55.91
C VAL A 2 -22.84 -39.86 54.96
N GLN A 3 -22.15 -38.86 55.50
CA GLN A 3 -21.54 -37.74 54.68
C GLN A 3 -20.55 -38.37 53.70
N ARG A 4 -20.77 -38.18 52.40
CA ARG A 4 -19.75 -38.43 51.36
C ARG A 4 -18.58 -37.47 51.59
N PRO A 5 -17.32 -37.92 51.51
CA PRO A 5 -16.17 -37.03 51.56
C PRO A 5 -16.28 -36.04 50.39
N GLY A 6 -16.12 -34.71 50.66
CA GLY A 6 -16.07 -33.68 49.59
C GLY A 6 -14.92 -33.96 48.66
N VAL A 7 -15.14 -33.80 47.37
CA VAL A 7 -14.09 -33.78 46.37
C VAL A 7 -13.13 -32.60 46.70
N PRO A 8 -11.82 -32.82 46.80
CA PRO A 8 -10.88 -31.72 47.06
C PRO A 8 -11.03 -30.67 45.97
N THR A 9 -11.18 -29.41 46.35
CA THR A 9 -11.27 -28.24 45.46
C THR A 9 -10.02 -27.42 45.57
N ALA A 10 -9.52 -26.88 44.43
CA ALA A 10 -8.36 -25.98 44.42
C ALA A 10 -8.51 -24.82 45.41
N PRO A 11 -7.44 -24.38 46.11
CA PRO A 11 -7.51 -23.30 47.08
C PRO A 11 -7.85 -21.95 46.44
N GLU A 12 -8.52 -21.06 47.15
CA GLU A 12 -8.63 -19.66 46.73
C GLU A 12 -7.21 -19.00 46.79
N LEU A 13 -6.79 -18.40 45.71
CA LEU A 13 -5.51 -17.68 45.60
C LEU A 13 -5.75 -16.22 45.27
N VAL A 14 -4.82 -15.39 45.60
CA VAL A 14 -4.71 -14.01 45.17
C VAL A 14 -3.51 -13.90 44.26
N LEU A 15 -3.75 -13.60 42.97
CA LEU A 15 -2.72 -13.30 42.01
C LEU A 15 -2.35 -11.83 42.16
N GLU A 16 -1.10 -11.53 42.43
CA GLU A 16 -0.54 -10.19 42.49
C GLU A 16 0.35 -9.94 41.28
N THR A 17 0.11 -8.83 40.59
CA THR A 17 0.93 -8.33 39.49
C THR A 17 1.34 -6.91 39.74
N ASP A 18 2.29 -6.37 38.96
CA ASP A 18 2.72 -4.97 39.07
C ASP A 18 1.59 -3.93 38.89
N ARG A 19 0.44 -4.35 38.37
CA ARG A 19 -0.73 -3.49 38.07
C ARG A 19 -1.93 -3.68 38.99
N GLY A 20 -1.89 -4.65 39.88
CA GLY A 20 -3.00 -4.94 40.79
C GLY A 20 -3.07 -6.38 41.24
N SER A 21 -4.11 -6.68 42.03
CA SER A 21 -4.37 -8.02 42.52
C SER A 21 -5.71 -8.56 42.02
N THR A 22 -5.75 -9.85 41.65
CA THR A 22 -6.96 -10.54 41.17
C THR A 22 -7.24 -11.72 42.08
N GLN A 23 -8.43 -11.79 42.67
CA GLN A 23 -8.85 -12.92 43.48
C GLN A 23 -9.30 -14.10 42.58
N MET A 24 -8.66 -15.24 42.75
CA MET A 24 -8.93 -16.45 41.98
C MET A 24 -9.80 -17.42 42.81
N SER A 25 -10.95 -17.76 42.24
CA SER A 25 -11.92 -18.71 42.85
C SER A 25 -11.95 -20.05 42.10
N PRO A 26 -11.98 -21.19 42.78
CA PRO A 26 -11.82 -22.50 42.15
C PRO A 26 -12.97 -22.94 41.20
N GLY A 27 -13.99 -22.12 41.04
CA GLY A 27 -15.07 -22.33 40.09
C GLY A 27 -14.90 -21.65 38.72
N ARG A 28 -13.75 -21.00 38.49
CA ARG A 28 -13.52 -20.22 37.25
C ARG A 28 -12.13 -20.48 36.66
N THR A 29 -12.04 -20.37 35.36
CA THR A 29 -10.80 -20.31 34.61
C THR A 29 -10.43 -18.84 34.36
N TYR A 30 -9.14 -18.49 34.42
CA TYR A 30 -8.63 -17.14 34.21
C TYR A 30 -7.65 -17.14 33.04
N ARG A 31 -7.91 -16.29 32.02
CA ARG A 31 -7.00 -16.08 30.92
C ARG A 31 -6.03 -14.96 31.25
N VAL A 32 -4.77 -15.19 30.93
CA VAL A 32 -3.68 -14.23 31.06
C VAL A 32 -3.27 -13.82 29.66
N GLY A 33 -3.18 -12.53 29.39
CA GLY A 33 -2.76 -12.06 28.10
C GLY A 33 -2.81 -10.54 27.99
N ARG A 34 -2.43 -10.03 26.81
CA ARG A 34 -2.47 -8.62 26.51
C ARG A 34 -3.88 -8.14 26.11
N ASP A 35 -4.79 -9.06 25.80
CA ASP A 35 -6.18 -8.72 25.52
C ASP A 35 -6.79 -7.98 26.71
N PRO A 36 -7.32 -6.74 26.53
CA PRO A 36 -8.04 -6.03 27.58
C PRO A 36 -9.25 -6.79 28.16
N LEU A 37 -9.71 -7.85 27.46
CA LEU A 37 -10.81 -8.71 27.88
C LEU A 37 -10.36 -9.95 28.67
N CYS A 38 -9.06 -10.20 28.78
CA CYS A 38 -8.54 -11.23 29.69
C CYS A 38 -8.84 -10.85 31.13
N GLU A 39 -9.19 -11.86 31.95
CA GLU A 39 -9.41 -11.67 33.39
C GLU A 39 -8.15 -11.11 34.08
N ILE A 40 -6.97 -11.46 33.53
CA ILE A 40 -5.66 -10.97 33.98
C ILE A 40 -4.98 -10.31 32.76
N CYS A 41 -5.21 -9.02 32.61
CA CYS A 41 -4.64 -8.24 31.50
C CYS A 41 -3.23 -7.75 31.88
N LEU A 42 -2.22 -8.23 31.14
CA LEU A 42 -0.83 -7.84 31.24
C LEU A 42 -0.44 -7.04 29.98
N ASP A 43 -0.53 -5.70 30.05
CA ASP A 43 -0.20 -4.81 28.94
C ASP A 43 1.32 -4.63 28.85
N ASP A 44 1.98 -5.65 28.32
CA ASP A 44 3.40 -5.69 28.01
C ASP A 44 3.62 -6.27 26.63
N ALA A 45 4.48 -5.67 25.84
CA ALA A 45 4.72 -6.05 24.44
C ALA A 45 5.24 -7.50 24.26
N ARG A 46 5.83 -8.07 25.30
CA ARG A 46 6.37 -9.43 25.34
C ARG A 46 5.31 -10.48 25.64
N VAL A 47 4.13 -10.07 26.15
CA VAL A 47 3.00 -10.95 26.43
C VAL A 47 2.14 -11.07 25.18
N SER A 48 1.82 -12.28 24.73
CA SER A 48 0.91 -12.55 23.63
C SER A 48 -0.50 -12.06 23.94
N TRP A 49 -1.34 -11.87 22.92
CA TRP A 49 -2.73 -11.42 23.09
C TRP A 49 -3.51 -12.35 24.02
N HIS A 50 -3.46 -13.67 23.77
CA HIS A 50 -3.76 -14.75 24.70
C HIS A 50 -2.43 -15.45 25.00
N HIS A 51 -2.00 -15.47 26.24
CA HIS A 51 -0.67 -15.95 26.59
C HIS A 51 -0.71 -17.27 27.35
N ALA A 52 -1.58 -17.36 28.36
CA ALA A 52 -1.73 -18.54 29.20
C ALA A 52 -3.11 -18.60 29.83
N VAL A 53 -3.51 -19.79 30.28
CA VAL A 53 -4.76 -20.04 31.00
C VAL A 53 -4.45 -20.66 32.37
N LEU A 54 -5.09 -20.13 33.42
CA LEU A 54 -5.07 -20.66 34.77
C LEU A 54 -6.34 -21.44 35.02
N ARG A 55 -6.21 -22.74 35.22
CA ARG A 55 -7.35 -23.66 35.42
C ARG A 55 -7.28 -24.34 36.80
N PRO A 56 -8.40 -24.50 37.53
CA PRO A 56 -8.44 -25.33 38.71
C PRO A 56 -8.50 -26.80 38.32
N GLU A 57 -7.58 -27.65 38.81
CA GLU A 57 -7.53 -29.08 38.55
C GLU A 57 -7.50 -29.85 39.88
N GLY A 58 -8.65 -30.37 40.30
CA GLY A 58 -8.75 -31.09 41.58
C GLY A 58 -8.46 -30.19 42.77
N ASP A 59 -7.34 -30.42 43.45
CA ASP A 59 -6.90 -29.69 44.68
C ASP A 59 -5.86 -28.60 44.43
N HIS A 60 -5.48 -28.33 43.14
CA HIS A 60 -4.47 -27.36 42.82
C HIS A 60 -4.86 -26.54 41.55
N TRP A 61 -4.08 -25.51 41.25
CA TRP A 61 -4.19 -24.72 40.05
C TRP A 61 -3.08 -25.10 39.07
N THR A 62 -3.40 -25.08 37.77
CA THR A 62 -2.46 -25.30 36.68
C THR A 62 -2.45 -24.08 35.77
N VAL A 63 -1.24 -23.54 35.45
CA VAL A 63 -1.06 -22.64 34.32
C VAL A 63 -0.73 -23.47 33.08
N GLU A 64 -1.38 -23.16 31.97
CA GLU A 64 -1.13 -23.74 30.66
C GLU A 64 -0.81 -22.62 29.68
N ASP A 65 0.37 -22.66 29.06
CA ASP A 65 0.80 -21.71 28.04
C ASP A 65 0.03 -21.97 26.75
N GLU A 66 -0.65 -20.97 26.22
CA GLU A 66 -1.43 -21.08 24.97
C GLU A 66 -0.54 -20.79 23.75
N ASP A 67 0.55 -21.54 23.60
CA ASP A 67 1.54 -21.38 22.52
C ASP A 67 2.03 -19.93 22.37
N SER A 68 2.30 -19.28 23.49
CA SER A 68 2.71 -17.90 23.51
C SER A 68 4.06 -17.70 22.81
N THR A 69 4.23 -16.59 22.09
CA THR A 69 5.42 -16.30 21.27
C THR A 69 6.71 -16.35 22.11
N ASN A 70 6.69 -15.74 23.28
CA ASN A 70 7.87 -15.57 24.13
C ASN A 70 7.86 -16.52 25.35
N GLY A 71 6.79 -17.25 25.58
CA GLY A 71 6.67 -18.30 26.58
C GLY A 71 6.31 -17.82 27.99
N THR A 72 5.72 -18.76 28.74
CA THR A 72 5.48 -18.67 30.19
C THR A 72 6.68 -19.24 30.95
N TRP A 73 7.13 -18.59 32.01
CA TRP A 73 8.35 -18.93 32.73
C TRP A 73 8.06 -19.14 34.20
N ALA A 74 8.47 -20.29 34.74
CA ALA A 74 8.44 -20.59 36.15
C ALA A 74 9.89 -20.81 36.66
N TYR A 75 10.33 -20.04 37.62
CA TYR A 75 11.69 -20.12 38.19
C TYR A 75 12.83 -20.10 37.16
N GLY A 76 12.66 -19.30 36.10
CA GLY A 76 13.65 -19.14 35.02
C GLY A 76 13.62 -20.22 33.93
N HIS A 77 12.70 -21.20 34.02
CA HIS A 77 12.51 -22.25 33.01
C HIS A 77 11.23 -22.00 32.22
N ARG A 78 11.26 -22.16 30.91
CA ARG A 78 10.06 -22.09 30.05
C ARG A 78 9.18 -23.30 30.31
N VAL A 79 7.89 -23.07 30.56
CA VAL A 79 6.92 -24.11 30.86
C VAL A 79 5.74 -24.07 29.91
N HIS A 80 5.24 -25.22 29.48
CA HIS A 80 3.98 -25.34 28.74
C HIS A 80 2.79 -25.57 29.68
N ALA A 81 3.01 -26.31 30.77
CA ALA A 81 2.08 -26.45 31.87
C ALA A 81 2.85 -26.50 33.19
N TRP A 82 2.28 -25.88 34.24
CA TRP A 82 2.91 -25.83 35.56
C TRP A 82 1.91 -25.73 36.68
N THR A 83 2.12 -26.49 37.75
CA THR A 83 1.25 -26.46 38.92
C THR A 83 1.54 -25.25 39.78
N ILE A 84 0.52 -24.48 40.15
CA ILE A 84 0.57 -23.26 40.93
C ILE A 84 0.02 -23.50 42.32
N GLY A 85 0.73 -23.03 43.35
CA GLY A 85 0.29 -22.98 44.71
C GLY A 85 0.62 -21.66 45.38
N PRO A 86 0.29 -21.46 46.65
CA PRO A 86 0.69 -20.28 47.41
C PRO A 86 2.19 -20.13 47.43
N GLY A 87 2.70 -18.94 47.04
CA GLY A 87 4.14 -18.65 46.93
C GLY A 87 4.73 -18.94 45.54
N SER A 88 3.98 -19.46 44.58
CA SER A 88 4.45 -19.63 43.22
C SER A 88 4.67 -18.27 42.54
N GLU A 89 5.72 -18.19 41.70
CA GLU A 89 6.04 -17.02 40.90
C GLU A 89 6.14 -17.45 39.45
N LEU A 90 5.44 -16.70 38.59
CA LEU A 90 5.50 -16.86 37.12
C LEU A 90 5.93 -15.55 36.46
N ARG A 91 6.56 -15.66 35.30
CA ARG A 91 6.84 -14.53 34.42
C ARG A 91 6.32 -14.83 33.03
N PHE A 92 5.78 -13.81 32.36
CA PHE A 92 5.18 -13.94 31.03
C PHE A 92 6.01 -13.18 29.99
N GLY A 93 6.38 -13.84 28.88
CA GLY A 93 7.10 -13.23 27.76
C GLY A 93 8.61 -13.12 27.89
N SER A 94 9.19 -13.14 29.11
CA SER A 94 10.64 -13.16 29.33
C SER A 94 10.97 -13.70 30.72
N ALA A 95 12.02 -14.51 30.81
CA ALA A 95 12.49 -15.09 32.07
C ALA A 95 13.05 -14.06 33.03
N GLU A 96 13.72 -13.00 32.53
CA GLU A 96 14.48 -12.04 33.33
C GLU A 96 13.66 -10.80 33.70
N ASP A 97 12.95 -10.22 32.73
CA ASP A 97 12.32 -8.91 32.81
C ASP A 97 10.85 -8.88 32.37
N GLY A 98 10.23 -10.05 32.09
CA GLY A 98 8.79 -10.19 31.80
C GLY A 98 7.89 -9.83 32.98
N PRO A 99 6.63 -9.44 32.74
CA PRO A 99 5.65 -9.19 33.80
C PRO A 99 5.61 -10.31 34.80
N ARG A 100 5.68 -9.96 36.08
CA ARG A 100 5.75 -10.88 37.21
C ARG A 100 4.36 -11.10 37.76
N ALA A 101 4.01 -12.35 38.07
CA ALA A 101 2.80 -12.76 38.73
C ALA A 101 3.15 -13.61 39.98
N VAL A 102 2.69 -13.22 41.14
CA VAL A 102 2.90 -13.94 42.41
C VAL A 102 1.57 -14.42 42.95
N PHE A 103 1.50 -15.68 43.33
CA PHE A 103 0.29 -16.30 43.89
C PHE A 103 0.35 -16.39 45.41
N ALA A 104 -0.48 -15.59 46.09
CA ALA A 104 -0.58 -15.60 47.55
C ALA A 104 -1.78 -16.44 48.02
N GLY A 105 -1.59 -17.21 49.09
CA GLY A 105 -2.69 -17.87 49.77
C GLY A 105 -3.52 -16.86 50.57
N ARG A 106 -4.84 -17.04 50.65
CA ARG A 106 -5.69 -16.19 51.45
C ARG A 106 -5.44 -16.49 52.94
N THR A 107 -4.74 -15.58 53.63
CA THR A 107 -4.69 -15.60 55.10
C THR A 107 -6.01 -15.03 55.61
N PRO A 108 -6.76 -15.76 56.53
CA PRO A 108 -7.96 -15.18 57.12
C PRO A 108 -7.57 -13.91 57.91
N PRO A 109 -8.40 -12.85 57.87
CA PRO A 109 -8.09 -11.63 58.61
C PRO A 109 -8.04 -11.90 60.10
N PRO A 110 -7.09 -11.34 60.89
CA PRO A 110 -7.04 -11.49 62.30
C PRO A 110 -8.27 -10.86 62.94
N SER A 111 -8.90 -11.61 63.90
CA SER A 111 -10.06 -11.15 64.63
C SER A 111 -9.77 -9.82 65.33
N PRO A 112 -10.74 -8.89 65.39
CA PRO A 112 -10.50 -7.59 65.99
C PRO A 112 -10.34 -7.72 67.55
N PRO A 113 -9.41 -6.98 68.18
CA PRO A 113 -9.29 -6.93 69.63
C PRO A 113 -10.46 -6.19 70.24
N PRO A 114 -10.84 -6.53 71.49
CA PRO A 114 -11.99 -5.92 72.19
C PRO A 114 -11.77 -4.40 72.48
N PRO A 115 -12.86 -3.61 72.62
CA PRO A 115 -12.75 -2.15 72.69
C PRO A 115 -12.24 -1.69 74.08
N ALA A 116 -11.15 -0.91 74.02
CA ALA A 116 -10.69 -0.17 75.16
C ALA A 116 -11.32 1.22 75.24
N ALA A 117 -11.71 1.57 76.48
CA ALA A 117 -12.50 2.74 76.84
C ALA A 117 -11.83 4.08 76.47
N ALA A 118 -12.70 5.05 76.17
CA ALA A 118 -12.34 6.46 75.95
C ALA A 118 -11.93 7.22 77.19
N PRO A 119 -11.14 8.27 77.05
CA PRO A 119 -11.37 9.47 77.84
C PRO A 119 -11.58 10.75 76.95
N ARG A 120 -12.39 11.57 77.58
CA ARG A 120 -13.02 12.81 77.15
C ARG A 120 -12.04 13.92 76.74
N ALA A 121 -12.64 14.77 75.91
CA ALA A 121 -12.14 16.09 75.45
C ALA A 121 -11.92 17.13 76.55
N PRO A 122 -11.22 18.26 76.23
CA PRO A 122 -12.03 19.48 76.11
C PRO A 122 -11.81 20.29 74.84
N ALA A 123 -12.89 21.04 74.57
CA ALA A 123 -13.04 21.97 73.48
C ALA A 123 -12.26 23.25 73.64
N VAL A 124 -11.97 23.99 72.60
CA VAL A 124 -12.19 25.41 72.41
C VAL A 124 -11.87 25.75 70.94
N GLY A 125 -12.71 26.42 70.30
CA GLY A 125 -13.10 26.90 69.11
C GLY A 125 -12.21 27.90 68.35
N ALA A 126 -12.43 27.92 67.06
CA ALA A 126 -12.24 29.05 66.13
C ALA A 126 -13.13 28.88 64.86
N PRO A 127 -13.59 29.97 64.23
CA PRO A 127 -14.71 29.96 63.30
C PRO A 127 -14.36 29.47 61.93
N PRO A 128 -15.35 29.11 61.09
CA PRO A 128 -15.12 28.52 59.78
C PRO A 128 -14.72 29.59 58.75
N ALA A 129 -13.68 29.31 57.99
CA ALA A 129 -13.29 30.06 56.81
C ALA A 129 -14.27 29.76 55.65
N ALA A 130 -14.71 30.79 54.96
CA ALA A 130 -15.58 30.72 53.80
C ALA A 130 -14.99 29.93 52.63
N PRO A 131 -15.84 29.24 51.83
CA PRO A 131 -15.35 28.52 50.68
C PRO A 131 -14.87 29.50 49.62
N PRO A 132 -13.82 29.13 48.83
CA PRO A 132 -13.34 29.95 47.73
C PRO A 132 -14.41 30.00 46.61
N THR A 133 -14.68 31.20 46.18
CA THR A 133 -15.55 31.56 45.06
C THR A 133 -15.05 30.86 43.78
N ALA A 134 -15.97 30.16 43.10
CA ALA A 134 -15.76 29.60 41.76
C ALA A 134 -15.41 30.70 40.75
N PRO A 135 -14.47 30.47 39.85
CA PRO A 135 -14.21 31.39 38.73
C PRO A 135 -15.38 31.38 37.75
N PRO A 136 -15.57 32.48 37.00
CA PRO A 136 -16.75 32.68 36.13
C PRO A 136 -16.76 31.66 35.01
N ALA A 137 -17.93 31.07 34.77
CA ALA A 137 -18.22 30.25 33.60
C ALA A 137 -18.10 31.08 32.31
N GLY A 138 -17.25 30.65 31.44
CA GLY A 138 -17.20 31.21 30.10
C GLY A 138 -15.89 30.93 29.39
N VAL A 139 -15.83 29.86 28.77
CA VAL A 139 -15.27 29.49 27.45
C VAL A 139 -15.29 27.99 27.41
N SER A 140 -16.16 27.43 26.60
CA SER A 140 -16.17 25.98 26.33
C SER A 140 -14.83 25.60 25.69
N GLN A 141 -13.94 25.04 26.48
CA GLN A 141 -12.77 24.39 25.95
C GLN A 141 -13.24 23.26 25.02
N PRO A 142 -12.70 23.15 23.80
CA PRO A 142 -12.90 21.95 23.01
C PRO A 142 -12.34 20.79 23.83
N SER A 143 -13.24 19.89 24.21
CA SER A 143 -12.90 18.72 25.00
C SER A 143 -11.90 17.88 24.20
N LEU A 144 -10.65 17.84 24.64
CA LEU A 144 -9.61 16.87 24.26
C LEU A 144 -10.01 15.46 24.73
N THR A 145 -11.24 15.05 24.44
CA THR A 145 -11.79 13.77 24.85
C THR A 145 -11.33 12.70 23.85
N GLY A 146 -10.31 11.95 24.24
CA GLY A 146 -10.07 10.60 23.75
C GLY A 146 -9.05 10.44 22.63
N THR A 147 -8.20 11.42 22.32
CA THR A 147 -7.38 11.36 21.12
C THR A 147 -6.00 10.74 21.28
N PHE A 148 -5.40 10.82 22.48
CA PHE A 148 -4.07 10.24 22.73
C PHE A 148 -4.00 9.62 24.11
N ARG A 149 -3.53 8.37 24.22
CA ARG A 149 -3.53 7.63 25.50
C ARG A 149 -2.54 8.21 26.53
N ARG A 150 -1.29 8.49 26.12
CA ARG A 150 -0.25 9.18 26.93
C ARG A 150 0.81 9.76 26.01
N PRO A 151 1.33 10.97 26.28
CA PRO A 151 2.42 11.51 25.49
C PRO A 151 3.69 10.67 25.72
N THR A 152 4.40 10.36 24.63
CA THR A 152 5.68 9.66 24.67
C THR A 152 6.77 10.54 25.28
N THR A 153 6.71 11.84 24.97
CA THR A 153 7.68 12.83 25.47
C THR A 153 6.98 14.16 25.71
N ILE A 154 7.36 14.88 26.76
CA ILE A 154 6.89 16.25 27.05
C ILE A 154 8.10 17.16 27.04
N ARG A 155 8.12 18.16 26.17
CA ARG A 155 9.22 19.12 26.02
C ARG A 155 8.74 20.54 26.27
N PRO A 156 9.43 21.31 27.13
CA PRO A 156 9.19 22.74 27.24
C PRO A 156 9.57 23.44 25.94
N LEU A 157 8.78 24.42 25.53
CA LEU A 157 9.08 25.22 24.34
C LEU A 157 10.03 26.36 24.69
N PRO A 158 10.97 26.71 23.81
CA PRO A 158 11.85 27.86 24.02
C PRO A 158 11.05 29.15 23.87
N ALA A 159 11.16 30.04 24.86
CA ALA A 159 10.38 31.27 24.93
C ALA A 159 10.69 32.30 23.81
N ARG A 160 11.81 32.20 23.11
CA ARG A 160 12.28 33.22 22.12
C ARG A 160 13.10 32.68 20.96
N SER A 161 13.15 31.38 20.70
CA SER A 161 13.95 30.82 19.62
C SER A 161 13.12 29.89 18.72
N ALA A 162 13.50 29.78 17.47
CA ALA A 162 12.91 28.82 16.56
C ALA A 162 13.43 27.39 16.89
N LEU A 163 12.52 26.41 16.92
CA LEU A 163 12.81 25.00 17.10
C LEU A 163 12.73 24.29 15.75
N GLY A 164 13.88 23.93 15.17
CA GLY A 164 13.92 23.09 13.97
C GLY A 164 13.47 21.66 14.29
N ILE A 165 12.62 21.11 13.44
CA ILE A 165 12.07 19.75 13.54
C ILE A 165 12.47 18.98 12.28
N GLY A 166 13.02 17.77 12.45
CA GLY A 166 13.41 16.94 11.33
C GLY A 166 14.34 15.81 11.71
N ARG A 167 14.78 15.04 10.70
CA ARG A 167 15.60 13.83 10.90
C ARG A 167 17.10 14.13 11.14
N ALA A 168 17.59 15.29 10.68
CA ALA A 168 19.00 15.65 10.85
C ALA A 168 19.32 15.95 12.33
N PRO A 169 20.52 15.53 12.81
CA PRO A 169 20.92 15.72 14.21
C PRO A 169 21.07 17.19 14.61
N GLU A 170 21.16 18.10 13.65
CA GLU A 170 21.27 19.55 13.89
C GLU A 170 19.93 20.19 14.29
N ASN A 171 18.81 19.47 14.17
CA ASN A 171 17.51 19.99 14.60
C ASN A 171 17.39 19.97 16.12
N GLY A 172 16.67 20.94 16.66
CA GLY A 172 16.34 20.96 18.09
C GLY A 172 15.40 19.84 18.50
N LEU A 173 14.56 19.33 17.55
CA LEU A 173 13.74 18.14 17.69
C LEU A 173 14.09 17.14 16.59
N VAL A 174 14.85 16.11 16.96
CA VAL A 174 15.30 15.07 16.03
C VAL A 174 14.29 13.93 16.02
N LEU A 175 13.74 13.62 14.83
CA LEU A 175 12.81 12.53 14.59
C LEU A 175 13.52 11.42 13.80
N GLY A 176 13.68 10.24 14.39
CA GLY A 176 14.35 9.08 13.77
C GLY A 176 13.56 8.36 12.67
N ASP A 177 12.60 9.03 12.04
CA ASP A 177 11.68 8.49 11.07
C ASP A 177 12.14 8.80 9.64
N LEU A 178 12.34 7.76 8.79
CA LEU A 178 12.81 7.91 7.41
C LEU A 178 11.81 8.62 6.48
N VAL A 179 10.52 8.69 6.83
CA VAL A 179 9.54 9.46 6.06
C VAL A 179 9.59 10.96 6.37
N VAL A 180 10.34 11.36 7.40
CA VAL A 180 10.57 12.76 7.78
C VAL A 180 11.80 13.30 7.04
N SER A 181 11.70 14.49 6.45
CA SER A 181 12.84 15.17 5.80
C SER A 181 13.92 15.56 6.83
N ARG A 182 15.17 15.69 6.41
CA ARG A 182 16.28 16.09 7.30
C ARG A 182 16.00 17.42 8.00
N ARG A 183 15.48 18.41 7.26
CA ARG A 183 14.87 19.63 7.81
C ARG A 183 13.43 19.63 7.35
N HIS A 184 12.49 19.43 8.28
CA HIS A 184 11.09 19.16 7.91
C HIS A 184 10.20 20.37 8.20
N ALA A 185 10.23 20.85 9.42
CA ALA A 185 9.42 21.97 9.88
C ALA A 185 10.19 22.82 10.89
N GLU A 186 9.67 23.99 11.19
CA GLU A 186 10.20 24.90 12.18
C GLU A 186 9.06 25.46 13.03
N LEU A 187 9.15 25.30 14.34
CA LEU A 187 8.24 25.91 15.31
C LEU A 187 8.85 27.23 15.78
N ARG A 188 8.13 28.33 15.60
CA ARG A 188 8.56 29.69 15.94
C ARG A 188 7.70 30.29 17.01
N ALA A 189 8.32 30.89 18.05
CA ALA A 189 7.64 31.75 18.99
C ALA A 189 7.55 33.17 18.42
N LEU A 190 6.35 33.72 18.37
CA LEU A 190 6.09 35.09 17.91
C LEU A 190 6.25 36.10 19.05
N ALA A 191 6.38 37.38 18.71
CA ALA A 191 6.61 38.45 19.68
C ALA A 191 5.45 38.65 20.65
N ASP A 192 4.24 38.25 20.27
CA ASP A 192 3.02 38.28 21.07
C ASP A 192 2.85 37.09 22.03
N GLY A 193 3.81 36.17 22.05
CA GLY A 193 3.75 34.96 22.86
C GLY A 193 2.98 33.80 22.27
N THR A 194 2.50 33.95 21.03
CA THR A 194 1.87 32.84 20.26
C THR A 194 2.94 32.04 19.52
N TYR A 195 2.52 30.89 18.96
CA TYR A 195 3.40 30.02 18.19
C TYR A 195 2.92 29.88 16.76
N GLU A 196 3.84 29.72 15.82
CA GLU A 196 3.54 29.28 14.46
C GLU A 196 4.38 28.09 14.07
N ILE A 197 3.81 27.18 13.27
CA ILE A 197 4.50 26.05 12.66
C ILE A 197 4.68 26.30 11.17
N ALA A 198 5.93 26.21 10.68
CA ALA A 198 6.28 26.43 9.28
C ALA A 198 6.79 25.14 8.65
N ASP A 199 6.20 24.70 7.53
CA ASP A 199 6.71 23.61 6.71
C ASP A 199 7.91 24.09 5.89
N LEU A 200 9.06 23.44 6.02
CA LEU A 200 10.30 23.75 5.29
C LEU A 200 10.37 23.09 3.91
N ALA A 201 9.26 23.04 3.20
CA ALA A 201 9.08 22.36 1.93
C ALA A 201 9.38 20.86 2.04
N SER A 202 8.95 20.25 3.14
CA SER A 202 9.14 18.85 3.44
C SER A 202 8.52 17.92 2.38
N HIS A 203 9.05 16.70 2.25
CA HIS A 203 8.59 15.74 1.25
C HIS A 203 7.16 15.28 1.51
N ASN A 204 6.91 14.75 2.69
CA ASN A 204 5.60 14.21 3.06
C ASN A 204 4.63 15.26 3.61
N GLY A 205 5.12 16.44 3.96
CA GLY A 205 4.31 17.55 4.45
C GLY A 205 4.19 17.59 5.97
N THR A 206 3.93 18.81 6.48
CA THR A 206 3.51 19.07 7.85
C THR A 206 2.00 19.26 7.85
N TYR A 207 1.32 18.66 8.81
CA TYR A 207 -0.13 18.68 8.91
C TYR A 207 -0.56 19.37 10.20
N LEU A 208 -1.55 20.26 10.11
CA LEU A 208 -2.19 20.90 11.25
C LEU A 208 -3.65 20.44 11.30
N ASN A 209 -4.04 19.74 12.35
CA ASN A 209 -5.39 19.17 12.50
C ASN A 209 -5.82 18.33 11.30
N GLY A 210 -4.89 17.49 10.77
CA GLY A 210 -5.11 16.63 9.60
C GLY A 210 -5.02 17.34 8.24
N ALA A 211 -4.99 18.68 8.20
CA ALA A 211 -4.85 19.46 6.98
C ALA A 211 -3.37 19.80 6.70
N ARG A 212 -2.91 19.58 5.47
CA ARG A 212 -1.55 19.94 5.08
C ARG A 212 -1.36 21.45 5.06
N ILE A 213 -0.33 21.95 5.74
CA ILE A 213 0.04 23.36 5.67
C ILE A 213 0.97 23.64 4.47
N HIS A 214 0.86 24.86 3.94
CA HIS A 214 1.74 25.37 2.86
C HIS A 214 2.42 26.64 3.37
N GLY A 215 3.66 26.51 3.83
CA GLY A 215 4.37 27.60 4.49
C GLY A 215 4.13 27.59 5.99
N ALA A 216 3.83 28.74 6.59
CA ALA A 216 3.59 28.89 8.02
C ALA A 216 2.10 28.93 8.37
N ALA A 217 1.74 28.38 9.52
CA ALA A 217 0.38 28.42 10.08
C ALA A 217 0.44 28.69 11.59
N PRO A 218 -0.49 29.52 12.14
CA PRO A 218 -0.55 29.74 13.58
C PRO A 218 -0.89 28.45 14.31
N LEU A 219 -0.27 28.24 15.46
CA LEU A 219 -0.46 27.08 16.32
C LEU A 219 -1.09 27.54 17.64
N THR A 220 -2.26 27.00 17.96
CA THR A 220 -3.02 27.29 19.17
C THR A 220 -3.05 26.10 20.11
N GLU A 221 -3.38 26.36 21.40
CA GLU A 221 -3.50 25.29 22.39
C GLU A 221 -4.54 24.25 21.96
N GLY A 222 -4.15 22.99 22.02
CA GLY A 222 -5.01 21.87 21.61
C GLY A 222 -4.88 21.46 20.14
N ASP A 223 -4.16 22.26 19.32
CA ASP A 223 -3.89 21.89 17.95
C ASP A 223 -2.95 20.68 17.85
N ILE A 224 -3.20 19.85 16.85
CA ILE A 224 -2.41 18.65 16.56
C ILE A 224 -1.56 18.88 15.31
N VAL A 225 -0.23 18.84 15.48
CA VAL A 225 0.75 18.88 14.38
C VAL A 225 1.21 17.48 14.04
N GLY A 226 0.95 16.99 12.83
CA GLY A 226 1.38 15.69 12.33
C GLY A 226 2.64 15.82 11.46
N ILE A 227 3.70 15.06 11.80
CA ILE A 227 4.97 14.98 11.05
C ILE A 227 5.42 13.51 11.01
N GLY A 228 5.33 12.86 9.85
CA GLY A 228 5.64 11.43 9.73
C GLY A 228 4.76 10.58 10.64
N HIS A 229 5.39 9.73 11.45
CA HIS A 229 4.70 8.90 12.45
C HIS A 229 4.53 9.61 13.81
N SER A 230 5.02 10.82 13.98
CA SER A 230 4.83 11.61 15.20
C SER A 230 3.65 12.58 15.06
N ALA A 231 2.92 12.76 16.15
CA ALA A 231 1.94 13.82 16.34
C ALA A 231 2.34 14.67 17.54
N PHE A 232 2.17 15.97 17.44
CA PHE A 232 2.52 16.91 18.50
C PHE A 232 1.29 17.72 18.89
N CYS A 233 1.05 17.90 20.19
CA CYS A 233 -0.01 18.73 20.72
C CYS A 233 0.58 19.84 21.58
N LEU A 234 0.16 21.08 21.35
CA LEU A 234 0.53 22.21 22.18
C LEU A 234 -0.36 22.23 23.41
N VAL A 235 0.24 22.18 24.60
CA VAL A 235 -0.45 22.30 25.89
C VAL A 235 0.28 23.31 26.74
N GLY A 236 -0.25 24.52 26.85
CA GLY A 236 0.39 25.65 27.48
C GLY A 236 1.72 26.01 26.79
N ASP A 237 2.82 26.00 27.53
CA ASP A 237 4.19 26.23 27.06
C ASP A 237 4.96 24.93 26.71
N ARG A 238 4.25 23.80 26.55
CA ARG A 238 4.84 22.48 26.34
C ARG A 238 4.34 21.85 25.07
N LEU A 239 5.26 21.24 24.34
CA LEU A 239 4.95 20.37 23.21
C LEU A 239 4.91 18.92 23.69
N GLN A 240 3.75 18.31 23.63
CA GLN A 240 3.58 16.88 23.91
C GLN A 240 3.71 16.10 22.61
N GLU A 241 4.65 15.16 22.60
CA GLU A 241 4.91 14.29 21.47
C GLU A 241 4.22 12.94 21.67
N TYR A 242 3.54 12.49 20.65
CA TYR A 242 2.91 11.18 20.55
C TYR A 242 3.51 10.46 19.34
N VAL A 243 4.43 9.53 19.59
CA VAL A 243 5.03 8.73 18.54
C VAL A 243 4.13 7.54 18.28
N ASP A 244 3.75 7.34 17.02
CA ASP A 244 3.10 6.11 16.59
C ASP A 244 4.13 4.98 16.58
N THR A 245 4.14 4.20 17.63
CA THR A 245 5.03 3.03 17.80
C THR A 245 4.49 1.77 17.12
N GLY A 246 3.35 1.87 16.39
CA GLY A 246 2.62 0.75 15.83
C GLY A 246 1.45 0.28 16.69
N GLU A 247 1.37 0.66 17.96
CA GLU A 247 0.30 0.27 18.89
C GLU A 247 -0.97 1.11 18.67
N VAL A 248 -1.60 0.91 17.50
CA VAL A 248 -2.75 1.72 17.05
C VAL A 248 -4.02 0.90 17.10
N SER A 249 -5.06 1.47 17.74
CA SER A 249 -6.42 0.93 17.68
C SER A 249 -7.16 1.43 16.44
N LEU A 250 -8.09 0.61 15.95
CA LEU A 250 -9.01 0.98 14.87
C LEU A 250 -10.44 0.74 15.36
N ASP A 251 -11.23 1.80 15.48
CA ASP A 251 -12.63 1.69 15.87
C ASP A 251 -13.53 2.02 14.68
N VAL A 252 -14.43 1.11 14.37
CA VAL A 252 -15.37 1.21 13.25
C VAL A 252 -16.77 1.45 13.81
N GLN A 253 -17.44 2.50 13.36
CA GLN A 253 -18.73 2.93 13.90
C GLN A 253 -19.77 3.16 12.82
N GLY A 254 -20.85 2.39 12.80
CA GLY A 254 -22.02 2.56 11.96
C GLY A 254 -21.74 2.53 10.45
N LEU A 255 -20.72 1.79 10.02
CA LEU A 255 -20.21 1.85 8.65
C LEU A 255 -21.23 1.31 7.65
N THR A 256 -21.72 2.19 6.77
CA THR A 256 -22.68 1.83 5.72
C THR A 256 -22.16 2.26 4.36
N VAL A 257 -22.17 1.34 3.40
CA VAL A 257 -21.76 1.61 2.01
C VAL A 257 -22.90 1.31 1.07
N CYS A 258 -23.36 2.35 0.36
CA CYS A 258 -24.36 2.26 -0.67
C CYS A 258 -23.76 2.60 -2.05
N VAL A 259 -24.19 1.88 -3.07
CA VAL A 259 -23.82 2.10 -4.48
C VAL A 259 -25.07 2.33 -5.32
N ASP A 260 -24.89 2.68 -6.60
CA ASP A 260 -25.98 2.93 -7.57
C ASP A 260 -27.00 3.98 -7.05
N HIS A 261 -26.47 5.12 -6.59
CA HIS A 261 -27.28 6.22 -6.03
C HIS A 261 -28.17 5.80 -4.85
N GLY A 262 -27.66 4.90 -4.00
CA GLY A 262 -28.35 4.43 -2.80
C GLY A 262 -29.29 3.24 -3.01
N ARG A 263 -29.38 2.69 -4.23
CA ARG A 263 -30.28 1.57 -4.54
C ARG A 263 -29.77 0.22 -4.02
N LYS A 264 -28.44 0.06 -3.88
CA LYS A 264 -27.86 -1.19 -3.41
C LYS A 264 -26.94 -0.92 -2.22
N THR A 265 -27.27 -1.53 -1.08
CA THR A 265 -26.44 -1.51 0.12
C THR A 265 -25.46 -2.70 0.06
N LEU A 266 -24.18 -2.42 0.20
CA LEU A 266 -23.11 -3.43 0.23
C LEU A 266 -22.62 -3.71 1.64
N LEU A 267 -22.68 -2.72 2.53
CA LEU A 267 -22.44 -2.83 3.97
C LEU A 267 -23.54 -2.08 4.71
N ALA A 268 -24.05 -2.66 5.80
CA ALA A 268 -25.12 -2.09 6.57
C ALA A 268 -24.78 -2.08 8.06
N ASP A 269 -24.57 -0.89 8.63
CA ASP A 269 -24.37 -0.65 10.07
C ASP A 269 -23.30 -1.52 10.72
N VAL A 270 -22.11 -1.54 10.16
CA VAL A 270 -20.98 -2.35 10.62
C VAL A 270 -20.21 -1.57 11.70
N SER A 271 -20.17 -2.12 12.93
CA SER A 271 -19.47 -1.52 14.07
C SER A 271 -18.67 -2.57 14.82
N PHE A 272 -17.36 -2.34 14.99
CA PHE A 272 -16.48 -3.21 15.78
C PHE A 272 -15.19 -2.50 16.16
N PRO A 273 -14.63 -2.80 17.35
CA PRO A 273 -13.34 -2.28 17.77
C PRO A 273 -12.20 -3.25 17.42
N VAL A 274 -11.07 -2.74 16.98
CA VAL A 274 -9.82 -3.50 16.83
C VAL A 274 -8.78 -2.90 17.76
N GLY A 275 -8.34 -3.68 18.73
CA GLY A 275 -7.28 -3.26 19.66
C GLY A 275 -5.93 -3.10 18.96
N ALA A 276 -5.01 -2.43 19.61
CA ALA A 276 -3.62 -2.36 19.18
C ALA A 276 -2.97 -3.76 19.18
N LYS A 277 -1.99 -3.98 18.28
CA LYS A 277 -1.22 -5.23 18.17
C LYS A 277 -2.11 -6.47 17.95
N CYS A 278 -3.15 -6.31 17.18
CA CYS A 278 -4.16 -7.33 16.95
C CYS A 278 -4.08 -7.86 15.52
N LEU A 279 -4.14 -9.17 15.35
CA LEU A 279 -4.39 -9.82 14.06
C LEU A 279 -5.88 -10.13 13.95
N LEU A 280 -6.60 -9.33 13.15
CA LEU A 280 -8.01 -9.54 12.84
C LEU A 280 -8.16 -10.26 11.49
N ALA A 281 -8.86 -11.40 11.47
CA ALA A 281 -9.31 -11.99 10.22
C ALA A 281 -10.76 -11.57 9.91
N VAL A 282 -11.01 -11.23 8.64
CA VAL A 282 -12.34 -10.92 8.10
C VAL A 282 -12.73 -12.01 7.12
N VAL A 283 -13.75 -12.78 7.46
CA VAL A 283 -14.25 -13.90 6.65
C VAL A 283 -15.73 -13.74 6.32
N GLY A 284 -16.25 -14.57 5.44
CA GLY A 284 -17.64 -14.59 5.03
C GLY A 284 -17.81 -15.12 3.62
N PRO A 285 -19.03 -15.46 3.20
CA PRO A 285 -19.30 -16.00 1.87
C PRO A 285 -18.94 -15.01 0.75
N SER A 286 -18.94 -15.50 -0.47
CA SER A 286 -18.71 -14.66 -1.64
C SER A 286 -19.79 -13.57 -1.74
N GLY A 287 -19.40 -12.34 -2.00
CA GLY A 287 -20.36 -11.21 -2.07
C GLY A 287 -20.82 -10.64 -0.72
N ALA A 288 -20.35 -11.12 0.41
CA ALA A 288 -20.67 -10.59 1.75
C ALA A 288 -20.15 -9.17 2.01
N GLY A 289 -19.41 -8.57 1.10
CA GLY A 289 -18.94 -7.19 1.26
C GLY A 289 -17.51 -7.04 1.81
N LYS A 290 -16.71 -8.12 1.94
CA LYS A 290 -15.35 -8.10 2.49
C LYS A 290 -14.43 -7.06 1.84
N SER A 291 -14.28 -7.08 0.51
CA SER A 291 -13.44 -6.11 -0.21
C SER A 291 -14.03 -4.67 -0.17
N THR A 292 -15.34 -4.54 0.01
CA THR A 292 -16.01 -3.26 0.24
C THR A 292 -15.63 -2.71 1.61
N LEU A 293 -15.66 -3.56 2.64
CA LEU A 293 -15.21 -3.21 3.99
C LEU A 293 -13.74 -2.80 3.97
N LEU A 294 -12.87 -3.58 3.33
CA LEU A 294 -11.45 -3.25 3.19
C LEU A 294 -11.25 -1.88 2.53
N GLY A 295 -11.99 -1.59 1.45
CA GLY A 295 -11.93 -0.30 0.78
C GLY A 295 -12.38 0.87 1.66
N ALA A 296 -13.35 0.64 2.55
CA ALA A 296 -13.82 1.64 3.51
C ALA A 296 -12.81 1.82 4.66
N LEU A 297 -12.29 0.73 5.24
CA LEU A 297 -11.32 0.78 6.33
C LEU A 297 -9.98 1.43 5.92
N THR A 298 -9.57 1.26 4.67
CA THR A 298 -8.35 1.89 4.13
C THR A 298 -8.56 3.33 3.67
N GLY A 299 -9.80 3.84 3.66
CA GLY A 299 -10.13 5.16 3.13
C GLY A 299 -10.03 5.28 1.60
N LEU A 300 -9.70 4.20 0.87
CA LEU A 300 -9.65 4.21 -0.61
C LEU A 300 -11.03 4.42 -1.24
N ARG A 301 -12.06 3.89 -0.59
CA ARG A 301 -13.48 4.08 -0.94
C ARG A 301 -14.25 4.36 0.34
N PRO A 302 -14.28 5.63 0.79
CA PRO A 302 -14.95 6.00 2.03
C PRO A 302 -16.40 5.51 2.06
N ALA A 303 -16.88 5.17 3.25
CA ALA A 303 -18.25 4.74 3.46
C ALA A 303 -19.23 5.88 3.14
N THR A 304 -20.49 5.53 2.88
CA THR A 304 -21.58 6.50 2.67
C THR A 304 -22.01 7.14 3.99
N ARG A 305 -21.97 6.36 5.09
CA ARG A 305 -22.25 6.80 6.46
C ARG A 305 -21.34 6.07 7.43
N GLY A 306 -21.24 6.59 8.64
CA GLY A 306 -20.40 6.09 9.70
C GLY A 306 -18.97 6.61 9.63
N SER A 307 -18.14 6.20 10.59
CA SER A 307 -16.75 6.65 10.72
C SER A 307 -15.79 5.50 10.99
N VAL A 308 -14.55 5.70 10.61
CA VAL A 308 -13.42 4.84 10.95
C VAL A 308 -12.44 5.68 11.76
N LEU A 309 -12.18 5.28 12.98
CA LEU A 309 -11.32 6.02 13.90
C LEU A 309 -9.98 5.31 14.04
N TYR A 310 -8.93 5.99 13.65
CA TYR A 310 -7.53 5.59 13.82
C TYR A 310 -7.01 6.21 15.11
N ASP A 311 -6.83 5.42 16.14
CA ASP A 311 -6.46 5.86 17.49
C ASP A 311 -7.30 7.05 17.99
N GLY A 312 -8.62 6.98 17.77
CA GLY A 312 -9.58 8.02 18.13
C GLY A 312 -9.73 9.19 17.13
N ARG A 313 -8.89 9.27 16.10
CA ARG A 313 -8.94 10.30 15.05
C ARG A 313 -9.73 9.79 13.84
N ASP A 314 -10.59 10.63 13.27
CA ASP A 314 -11.38 10.28 12.09
C ASP A 314 -10.47 10.11 10.86
N LEU A 315 -10.38 8.86 10.36
CA LEU A 315 -9.55 8.50 9.22
C LEU A 315 -9.93 9.27 7.95
N TYR A 316 -11.21 9.49 7.72
CA TYR A 316 -11.64 10.15 6.49
C TYR A 316 -11.35 11.64 6.52
N ARG A 317 -11.52 12.29 7.68
CA ARG A 317 -11.18 13.69 7.87
C ARG A 317 -9.68 13.95 7.78
N ASP A 318 -8.88 13.10 8.44
CA ASP A 318 -7.44 13.27 8.56
C ASP A 318 -6.67 12.41 7.54
N TYR A 319 -7.34 11.94 6.47
CA TYR A 319 -6.81 10.97 5.52
C TYR A 319 -5.49 11.39 4.88
N ALA A 320 -5.30 12.68 4.61
CA ALA A 320 -4.09 13.21 3.99
C ALA A 320 -2.83 12.89 4.80
N GLU A 321 -2.93 12.95 6.11
CA GLU A 321 -1.87 12.65 7.08
C GLU A 321 -1.79 11.14 7.35
N LEU A 322 -2.92 10.52 7.72
CA LEU A 322 -2.95 9.15 8.26
C LEU A 322 -2.66 8.08 7.21
N ARG A 323 -2.92 8.34 5.93
CA ARG A 323 -2.69 7.35 4.86
C ARG A 323 -1.25 6.84 4.77
N SER A 324 -0.26 7.62 5.20
CA SER A 324 1.16 7.21 5.19
C SER A 324 1.46 6.16 6.25
N ARG A 325 0.59 6.01 7.24
CA ARG A 325 0.68 5.05 8.35
C ARG A 325 -0.08 3.76 8.06
N ILE A 326 -0.73 3.68 6.89
CA ILE A 326 -1.52 2.53 6.43
C ILE A 326 -0.79 1.83 5.30
N GLY A 327 -0.53 0.54 5.45
CA GLY A 327 -0.07 -0.35 4.39
C GLY A 327 -1.22 -1.17 3.83
N LEU A 328 -1.25 -1.38 2.51
CA LEU A 328 -2.24 -2.23 1.85
C LEU A 328 -1.56 -3.21 0.89
N VAL A 329 -1.72 -4.48 1.19
CA VAL A 329 -1.26 -5.59 0.33
C VAL A 329 -2.47 -6.13 -0.43
N PRO A 330 -2.56 -5.95 -1.73
CA PRO A 330 -3.67 -6.45 -2.52
C PRO A 330 -3.58 -7.97 -2.76
N GLN A 331 -4.67 -8.54 -3.27
CA GLN A 331 -4.79 -9.97 -3.60
C GLN A 331 -3.70 -10.41 -4.60
N ASP A 332 -3.57 -9.67 -5.71
CA ASP A 332 -2.53 -9.94 -6.71
C ASP A 332 -1.15 -9.47 -6.24
N ASP A 333 -0.12 -10.27 -6.57
CA ASP A 333 1.27 -9.90 -6.33
C ASP A 333 1.74 -8.83 -7.33
N ILE A 334 1.61 -7.56 -6.93
CA ILE A 334 1.98 -6.41 -7.76
C ILE A 334 3.50 -6.20 -7.68
N LEU A 335 4.26 -7.02 -8.40
CA LEU A 335 5.72 -7.06 -8.34
C LEU A 335 6.36 -6.99 -9.73
N HIS A 336 7.55 -6.38 -9.81
CA HIS A 336 8.44 -6.53 -10.98
C HIS A 336 9.15 -7.87 -10.88
N THR A 337 8.55 -8.93 -11.40
CA THR A 337 9.01 -10.32 -11.22
C THR A 337 10.40 -10.59 -11.82
N GLN A 338 10.85 -9.75 -12.75
CA GLN A 338 12.17 -9.82 -13.37
C GLN A 338 13.31 -9.32 -12.47
N LEU A 339 13.00 -8.52 -11.44
CA LEU A 339 13.99 -8.00 -10.50
C LEU A 339 14.31 -9.02 -9.41
N THR A 340 15.47 -8.88 -8.76
CA THR A 340 15.75 -9.56 -7.49
C THR A 340 14.98 -8.88 -6.36
N VAL A 341 14.73 -9.61 -5.26
CA VAL A 341 14.03 -9.08 -4.07
C VAL A 341 14.69 -7.78 -3.60
N ARG A 342 15.99 -7.79 -3.37
CA ARG A 342 16.76 -6.62 -2.93
C ARG A 342 16.62 -5.43 -3.87
N ARG A 343 16.73 -5.64 -5.18
CA ARG A 343 16.60 -4.55 -6.17
C ARG A 343 15.19 -3.97 -6.20
N ALA A 344 14.16 -4.82 -6.13
CA ALA A 344 12.76 -4.37 -6.11
C ALA A 344 12.49 -3.48 -4.90
N LEU A 345 12.93 -3.90 -3.71
CA LEU A 345 12.80 -3.13 -2.47
C LEU A 345 13.63 -1.83 -2.51
N ALA A 346 14.87 -1.88 -3.05
CA ALA A 346 15.72 -0.70 -3.17
C ALA A 346 15.08 0.38 -4.06
N TYR A 347 14.54 0.02 -5.24
CA TYR A 347 13.85 0.97 -6.10
C TYR A 347 12.55 1.51 -5.47
N ALA A 348 11.82 0.66 -4.73
CA ALA A 348 10.64 1.12 -4.00
C ALA A 348 11.01 2.09 -2.88
N ALA A 349 12.09 1.84 -2.14
CA ALA A 349 12.63 2.75 -1.13
C ALA A 349 13.07 4.09 -1.74
N GLU A 350 13.76 4.07 -2.89
CA GLU A 350 14.14 5.29 -3.60
C GLU A 350 12.93 6.14 -4.01
N LEU A 351 11.79 5.53 -4.35
CA LEU A 351 10.58 6.25 -4.77
C LEU A 351 9.70 6.72 -3.60
N ARG A 352 9.79 6.05 -2.43
CA ARG A 352 8.90 6.32 -1.28
C ARG A 352 9.51 7.24 -0.24
N PHE A 353 10.85 7.20 -0.05
CA PHE A 353 11.53 8.05 0.93
C PHE A 353 11.85 9.44 0.38
N PRO A 354 11.99 10.44 1.25
CA PRO A 354 12.46 11.76 0.87
C PRO A 354 13.77 11.71 0.06
N GLN A 355 13.95 12.67 -0.84
CA GLN A 355 15.15 12.74 -1.69
C GLN A 355 16.42 12.95 -0.88
N ASP A 356 16.33 13.56 0.30
CA ASP A 356 17.43 13.82 1.23
C ASP A 356 17.81 12.61 2.12
N THR A 357 17.13 11.45 1.95
CA THR A 357 17.50 10.21 2.62
C THR A 357 18.76 9.63 2.00
N ALA A 358 19.81 9.38 2.80
CA ALA A 358 21.06 8.84 2.32
C ALA A 358 20.88 7.40 1.77
N ARG A 359 21.77 7.02 0.86
CA ARG A 359 21.74 5.68 0.28
C ARG A 359 21.88 4.59 1.34
N ASP A 360 22.78 4.79 2.30
CA ASP A 360 23.07 3.83 3.36
C ASP A 360 21.86 3.65 4.29
N GLU A 361 21.13 4.74 4.62
CA GLU A 361 19.90 4.68 5.40
C GLU A 361 18.82 3.85 4.68
N ARG A 362 18.66 4.07 3.36
CA ARG A 362 17.71 3.28 2.55
C ARG A 362 18.12 1.81 2.46
N THR A 363 19.41 1.54 2.29
CA THR A 363 19.92 0.17 2.22
C THR A 363 19.74 -0.56 3.56
N ALA A 364 20.07 0.10 4.67
CA ALA A 364 19.86 -0.46 6.01
C ALA A 364 18.38 -0.80 6.25
N ARG A 365 17.44 0.09 5.83
CA ARG A 365 16.00 -0.21 5.95
C ARG A 365 15.55 -1.38 5.07
N VAL A 366 16.08 -1.49 3.87
CA VAL A 366 15.79 -2.64 2.98
C VAL A 366 16.29 -3.95 3.61
N ASP A 367 17.49 -3.94 4.19
CA ASP A 367 18.06 -5.12 4.86
C ASP A 367 17.29 -5.50 6.12
N GLU A 368 16.85 -4.52 6.91
CA GLU A 368 15.97 -4.70 8.06
C GLU A 368 14.67 -5.42 7.66
N VAL A 369 13.98 -4.94 6.62
CA VAL A 369 12.72 -5.56 6.14
C VAL A 369 12.95 -6.96 5.55
N ILE A 370 14.05 -7.18 4.84
CA ILE A 370 14.43 -8.50 4.33
C ILE A 370 14.62 -9.50 5.47
N ALA A 371 15.28 -9.07 6.55
CA ALA A 371 15.49 -9.89 7.74
C ALA A 371 14.18 -10.16 8.49
N GLU A 372 13.38 -9.13 8.72
CA GLU A 372 12.07 -9.18 9.40
C GLU A 372 11.13 -10.24 8.77
N LEU A 373 11.16 -10.36 7.44
CA LEU A 373 10.30 -11.32 6.72
C LEU A 373 10.98 -12.65 6.36
N GLY A 374 12.20 -12.89 6.89
CA GLY A 374 12.92 -14.13 6.64
C GLY A 374 13.34 -14.34 5.19
N LEU A 375 13.56 -13.26 4.44
CA LEU A 375 13.96 -13.29 3.01
C LEU A 375 15.47 -13.22 2.79
N GLY A 376 16.30 -13.28 3.84
CA GLY A 376 17.75 -13.07 3.75
C GLY A 376 18.44 -13.97 2.73
N GLN A 377 18.16 -15.27 2.73
CA GLN A 377 18.74 -16.23 1.77
C GLN A 377 18.18 -16.05 0.34
N ARG A 378 17.12 -15.30 0.15
CA ARG A 378 16.44 -15.07 -1.14
C ARG A 378 16.60 -13.65 -1.65
N ALA A 379 17.35 -12.81 -0.94
CA ALA A 379 17.47 -11.36 -1.23
C ALA A 379 17.95 -11.09 -2.66
N ASP A 380 18.90 -11.88 -3.17
CA ASP A 380 19.47 -11.72 -4.50
C ASP A 380 18.85 -12.66 -5.55
N GLN A 381 17.81 -13.42 -5.17
CA GLN A 381 17.05 -14.28 -6.07
C GLN A 381 16.00 -13.45 -6.82
N HIS A 382 15.78 -13.80 -8.11
CA HIS A 382 14.72 -13.17 -8.92
C HIS A 382 13.33 -13.54 -8.41
N ILE A 383 12.44 -12.56 -8.36
CA ILE A 383 11.08 -12.71 -7.80
C ILE A 383 10.26 -13.77 -8.56
N HIS A 384 10.42 -13.89 -9.89
CA HIS A 384 9.72 -14.91 -10.68
C HIS A 384 10.04 -16.36 -10.27
N SER A 385 11.21 -16.61 -9.66
CA SER A 385 11.64 -17.95 -9.24
C SER A 385 11.28 -18.28 -7.78
N LEU A 386 10.62 -17.37 -7.08
CA LEU A 386 10.15 -17.57 -5.71
C LEU A 386 8.86 -18.39 -5.69
N SER A 387 8.61 -19.11 -4.58
CA SER A 387 7.32 -19.74 -4.31
C SER A 387 6.23 -18.68 -4.08
N GLY A 388 4.95 -19.06 -4.17
CA GLY A 388 3.81 -18.16 -3.93
C GLY A 388 3.89 -17.46 -2.59
N GLY A 389 4.12 -18.19 -1.51
CA GLY A 389 4.27 -17.62 -0.17
C GLY A 389 5.48 -16.69 -0.03
N GLN A 390 6.61 -17.00 -0.71
CA GLN A 390 7.77 -16.09 -0.72
C GLN A 390 7.48 -14.80 -1.51
N ARG A 391 6.77 -14.89 -2.65
CA ARG A 391 6.32 -13.69 -3.39
C ARG A 391 5.39 -12.82 -2.55
N LYS A 392 4.46 -13.44 -1.81
CA LYS A 392 3.58 -12.71 -0.90
C LYS A 392 4.36 -11.98 0.19
N ARG A 393 5.41 -12.61 0.76
CA ARG A 393 6.33 -11.94 1.70
C ARG A 393 7.02 -10.73 1.07
N VAL A 394 7.42 -10.79 -0.21
CA VAL A 394 7.97 -9.63 -0.93
C VAL A 394 6.91 -8.53 -1.12
N SER A 395 5.66 -8.89 -1.40
CA SER A 395 4.54 -7.92 -1.48
C SER A 395 4.33 -7.20 -0.14
N VAL A 396 4.38 -7.94 0.97
CA VAL A 396 4.34 -7.36 2.33
C VAL A 396 5.57 -6.49 2.60
N ALA A 397 6.77 -6.96 2.21
CA ALA A 397 8.02 -6.21 2.38
C ALA A 397 7.98 -4.81 1.78
N LEU A 398 7.36 -4.67 0.60
CA LEU A 398 7.20 -3.39 -0.06
C LEU A 398 6.38 -2.40 0.78
N GLU A 399 5.34 -2.87 1.47
CA GLU A 399 4.53 -2.01 2.33
C GLU A 399 5.25 -1.70 3.66
N LEU A 400 6.01 -2.65 4.21
CA LEU A 400 6.75 -2.46 5.46
C LEU A 400 7.90 -1.46 5.36
N LEU A 401 8.37 -1.09 4.17
CA LEU A 401 9.43 -0.09 4.00
C LEU A 401 9.16 1.20 4.79
N THR A 402 7.92 1.69 4.77
CA THR A 402 7.49 2.92 5.44
C THR A 402 7.07 2.73 6.89
N LYS A 403 7.24 1.56 7.49
CA LYS A 403 6.84 1.22 8.86
C LYS A 403 5.37 1.53 9.17
N PRO A 404 4.40 1.03 8.39
CA PRO A 404 3.00 1.29 8.69
C PRO A 404 2.62 0.66 10.03
N SER A 405 1.83 1.37 10.83
CA SER A 405 1.28 0.89 12.08
C SER A 405 0.01 0.04 11.87
N LEU A 406 -0.68 0.27 10.76
CA LEU A 406 -1.87 -0.47 10.37
C LEU A 406 -1.67 -1.13 9.01
N LEU A 407 -1.80 -2.45 8.95
CA LEU A 407 -1.57 -3.24 7.75
C LEU A 407 -2.83 -3.98 7.32
N PHE A 408 -3.28 -3.74 6.11
CA PHE A 408 -4.41 -4.42 5.50
C PHE A 408 -3.92 -5.38 4.41
N LEU A 409 -4.51 -6.60 4.39
CA LEU A 409 -4.21 -7.59 3.36
C LEU A 409 -5.52 -8.15 2.76
N ASP A 410 -5.59 -8.13 1.45
CA ASP A 410 -6.71 -8.71 0.70
C ASP A 410 -6.30 -10.10 0.20
N GLU A 411 -6.90 -11.13 0.73
CA GLU A 411 -6.69 -12.55 0.40
C GLU A 411 -5.19 -12.95 0.26
N PRO A 412 -4.35 -12.71 1.28
CA PRO A 412 -2.91 -12.92 1.16
C PRO A 412 -2.49 -14.37 0.96
N THR A 413 -3.39 -15.32 1.22
CA THR A 413 -3.15 -16.76 1.12
C THR A 413 -3.86 -17.41 -0.06
N SER A 414 -4.54 -16.64 -0.89
CA SER A 414 -5.25 -17.14 -2.07
C SER A 414 -4.29 -17.84 -3.04
N GLY A 415 -4.66 -19.07 -3.46
CA GLY A 415 -3.87 -19.88 -4.38
C GLY A 415 -2.59 -20.49 -3.79
N LEU A 416 -2.41 -20.45 -2.46
CA LEU A 416 -1.31 -21.12 -1.78
C LEU A 416 -1.74 -22.52 -1.30
N ASP A 417 -0.76 -23.43 -1.17
CA ASP A 417 -0.99 -24.70 -0.49
C ASP A 417 -1.16 -24.49 1.03
N PRO A 418 -1.77 -25.46 1.74
CA PRO A 418 -2.06 -25.32 3.18
C PRO A 418 -0.84 -25.00 4.05
N GLY A 419 0.34 -25.52 3.71
CA GLY A 419 1.56 -25.27 4.45
C GLY A 419 2.06 -23.84 4.26
N MET A 420 1.96 -23.32 3.03
CA MET A 420 2.30 -21.93 2.73
C MET A 420 1.28 -20.95 3.33
N ASP A 421 -0.02 -21.28 3.30
CA ASP A 421 -1.08 -20.50 3.94
C ASP A 421 -0.73 -20.29 5.41
N ARG A 422 -0.51 -21.37 6.16
CA ARG A 422 -0.13 -21.31 7.57
C ARG A 422 1.14 -20.50 7.80
N SER A 423 2.15 -20.69 6.96
CA SER A 423 3.42 -19.92 7.06
C SER A 423 3.23 -18.41 6.86
N VAL A 424 2.33 -18.00 5.96
CA VAL A 424 1.99 -16.58 5.75
C VAL A 424 1.21 -16.04 6.96
N MET A 425 0.22 -16.78 7.47
CA MET A 425 -0.55 -16.33 8.63
C MET A 425 0.31 -16.21 9.90
N HIS A 426 1.25 -17.14 10.15
CA HIS A 426 2.20 -17.02 11.26
C HIS A 426 3.15 -15.83 11.08
N MET A 427 3.60 -15.52 9.86
CA MET A 427 4.36 -14.29 9.58
C MET A 427 3.54 -13.05 9.94
N LEU A 428 2.24 -13.00 9.55
CA LEU A 428 1.36 -11.86 9.87
C LEU A 428 1.10 -11.76 11.37
N ARG A 429 1.02 -12.88 12.07
CA ARG A 429 0.97 -12.94 13.53
C ARG A 429 2.22 -12.29 14.15
N GLY A 430 3.40 -12.69 13.68
CA GLY A 430 4.66 -12.07 14.13
C GLY A 430 4.67 -10.55 13.94
N LEU A 431 4.16 -10.04 12.80
CA LEU A 431 4.05 -8.60 12.57
C LEU A 431 3.09 -7.92 13.56
N ALA A 432 2.03 -8.60 13.99
CA ALA A 432 1.14 -8.07 15.01
C ALA A 432 1.81 -8.08 16.40
N ASP A 433 2.54 -9.13 16.74
CA ASP A 433 3.30 -9.22 17.98
C ASP A 433 4.40 -8.16 18.07
N ASP A 434 5.04 -7.83 16.93
CA ASP A 434 6.03 -6.75 16.80
C ASP A 434 5.42 -5.33 16.93
N GLY A 435 4.14 -5.22 17.19
CA GLY A 435 3.48 -3.96 17.52
C GLY A 435 2.48 -3.43 16.50
N ARG A 436 2.30 -4.06 15.35
CA ARG A 436 1.38 -3.56 14.31
C ARG A 436 -0.04 -4.09 14.50
N THR A 437 -1.02 -3.34 14.03
CA THR A 437 -2.39 -3.85 13.89
C THR A 437 -2.57 -4.36 12.47
N VAL A 438 -2.91 -5.66 12.34
CA VAL A 438 -2.98 -6.36 11.06
C VAL A 438 -4.41 -6.84 10.80
N ILE A 439 -4.98 -6.48 9.65
CA ILE A 439 -6.33 -6.87 9.25
C ILE A 439 -6.23 -7.66 7.95
N VAL A 440 -6.67 -8.91 8.00
CA VAL A 440 -6.61 -9.85 6.87
C VAL A 440 -8.01 -10.19 6.40
N VAL A 441 -8.32 -9.88 5.15
CA VAL A 441 -9.51 -10.42 4.48
C VAL A 441 -9.13 -11.74 3.86
N THR A 442 -9.82 -12.82 4.21
CA THR A 442 -9.54 -14.16 3.68
C THR A 442 -10.80 -14.99 3.49
N HIS A 443 -10.72 -15.97 2.61
CA HIS A 443 -11.69 -17.05 2.49
C HIS A 443 -11.11 -18.38 3.01
N SER A 444 -9.82 -18.42 3.35
CA SER A 444 -9.19 -19.58 3.98
C SER A 444 -9.53 -19.65 5.45
N VAL A 445 -9.95 -20.83 5.87
CA VAL A 445 -10.30 -21.12 7.27
C VAL A 445 -9.25 -21.97 7.98
N LEU A 446 -8.15 -22.30 7.27
CA LEU A 446 -7.14 -23.25 7.74
C LEU A 446 -6.28 -22.74 8.90
N SER A 447 -6.17 -21.43 9.04
CA SER A 447 -5.26 -20.80 10.00
C SER A 447 -5.94 -19.64 10.75
N LEU A 448 -7.25 -19.74 10.98
CA LEU A 448 -7.99 -18.73 11.75
C LEU A 448 -7.66 -18.77 13.24
N ASP A 449 -7.21 -19.91 13.73
CA ASP A 449 -6.71 -20.16 15.09
C ASP A 449 -5.52 -19.26 15.48
N VAL A 450 -4.75 -18.78 14.48
CA VAL A 450 -3.62 -17.87 14.70
C VAL A 450 -4.06 -16.42 14.97
N CYS A 451 -5.34 -16.08 14.68
CA CYS A 451 -5.85 -14.72 14.80
C CYS A 451 -6.37 -14.41 16.21
N ASP A 452 -6.19 -13.17 16.65
CA ASP A 452 -6.74 -12.70 17.94
C ASP A 452 -8.24 -12.49 17.88
N ARG A 453 -8.72 -12.04 16.71
CA ARG A 453 -10.14 -11.74 16.48
C ARG A 453 -10.58 -12.21 15.10
N LEU A 454 -11.83 -12.56 15.03
CA LEU A 454 -12.51 -12.93 13.81
C LEU A 454 -13.74 -12.06 13.62
N LEU A 455 -13.87 -11.50 12.43
CA LEU A 455 -15.09 -10.81 11.96
C LEU A 455 -15.72 -11.64 10.86
N VAL A 456 -16.92 -12.14 11.10
CA VAL A 456 -17.70 -12.88 10.09
C VAL A 456 -18.78 -11.96 9.53
N LEU A 457 -18.74 -11.73 8.23
CA LEU A 457 -19.77 -10.99 7.49
C LEU A 457 -20.80 -11.93 6.90
N ALA A 458 -22.07 -11.66 7.18
CA ALA A 458 -23.21 -12.30 6.53
C ALA A 458 -23.49 -11.69 5.16
N PRO A 459 -24.25 -12.40 4.28
CA PRO A 459 -24.83 -11.82 3.08
C PRO A 459 -25.57 -10.52 3.40
N GLY A 460 -25.39 -9.48 2.55
CA GLY A 460 -25.94 -8.14 2.78
C GLY A 460 -25.05 -7.22 3.63
N GLY A 461 -23.83 -7.64 3.93
CA GLY A 461 -22.79 -6.79 4.54
C GLY A 461 -23.07 -6.42 6.00
N ARG A 462 -23.62 -7.34 6.80
CA ARG A 462 -23.87 -7.17 8.24
C ARG A 462 -22.97 -8.12 9.04
N ILE A 463 -22.69 -7.77 10.28
CA ILE A 463 -21.87 -8.59 11.18
C ILE A 463 -22.67 -9.81 11.65
N ALA A 464 -22.19 -11.02 11.30
CA ALA A 464 -22.73 -12.26 11.82
C ALA A 464 -22.02 -12.72 13.11
N TYR A 465 -20.77 -12.33 13.29
CA TYR A 465 -19.99 -12.60 14.49
C TYR A 465 -18.76 -11.67 14.55
N PHE A 466 -18.40 -11.28 15.76
CA PHE A 466 -17.13 -10.62 16.07
C PHE A 466 -16.67 -11.11 17.45
N GLY A 467 -15.47 -11.67 17.53
CA GLY A 467 -14.92 -12.23 18.78
C GLY A 467 -13.71 -13.12 18.52
N PRO A 468 -13.27 -13.89 19.53
CA PRO A 468 -12.20 -14.88 19.38
C PRO A 468 -12.60 -16.00 18.41
N PRO A 469 -11.65 -16.55 17.63
CA PRO A 469 -11.94 -17.67 16.70
C PRO A 469 -12.52 -18.91 17.37
N GLU A 470 -12.08 -19.23 18.59
CA GLU A 470 -12.47 -20.43 19.32
C GLU A 470 -13.97 -20.45 19.68
N GLU A 471 -14.57 -19.31 19.91
CA GLU A 471 -16.00 -19.19 20.28
C GLU A 471 -16.92 -19.19 19.04
N THR A 472 -16.36 -19.02 17.83
CA THR A 472 -17.14 -18.77 16.60
C THR A 472 -17.99 -19.97 16.18
N LEU A 473 -17.37 -21.15 16.04
CA LEU A 473 -18.10 -22.36 15.62
C LEU A 473 -19.16 -22.78 16.63
N GLY A 474 -18.82 -22.65 17.92
CA GLY A 474 -19.79 -22.91 19.00
C GLY A 474 -20.99 -21.95 18.98
N PHE A 475 -20.76 -20.66 18.62
CA PHE A 475 -21.85 -19.69 18.48
C PHE A 475 -22.78 -20.04 17.32
N PHE A 476 -22.24 -20.46 16.17
CA PHE A 476 -23.05 -20.86 15.01
C PHE A 476 -23.73 -22.25 15.18
N GLY A 477 -23.25 -23.05 16.13
CA GLY A 477 -23.76 -24.41 16.38
C GLY A 477 -23.17 -25.47 15.44
N PHE A 478 -21.99 -25.20 14.88
CA PHE A 478 -21.26 -26.11 13.98
C PHE A 478 -19.96 -26.59 14.62
N THR A 479 -19.44 -27.72 14.10
CA THR A 479 -18.14 -28.26 14.52
C THR A 479 -17.03 -27.97 13.51
N GLN A 480 -17.38 -27.64 12.27
CA GLN A 480 -16.44 -27.41 11.19
C GLN A 480 -16.80 -26.14 10.38
N TRP A 481 -15.80 -25.46 9.89
CA TRP A 481 -15.97 -24.25 9.09
C TRP A 481 -16.74 -24.44 7.77
N PRO A 482 -16.52 -25.53 6.99
CA PRO A 482 -17.31 -25.76 5.77
C PRO A 482 -18.81 -25.78 6.04
N GLU A 483 -19.27 -26.49 7.07
CA GLU A 483 -20.68 -26.56 7.46
C GLU A 483 -21.26 -25.15 7.75
N ALA A 484 -20.48 -24.32 8.46
CA ALA A 484 -20.89 -22.97 8.79
C ALA A 484 -21.03 -22.08 7.52
N PHE A 485 -20.12 -22.22 6.55
CA PHE A 485 -20.19 -21.44 5.30
C PHE A 485 -21.29 -21.92 4.37
N GLU A 486 -21.52 -23.25 4.25
CA GLU A 486 -22.66 -23.82 3.53
C GLU A 486 -23.99 -23.33 4.12
N ALA A 487 -24.09 -23.26 5.46
CA ALA A 487 -25.27 -22.74 6.12
C ALA A 487 -25.57 -21.27 5.80
N PHE A 488 -24.55 -20.44 5.55
CA PHE A 488 -24.76 -19.05 5.08
C PHE A 488 -25.38 -18.96 3.69
N GLU A 489 -25.15 -19.96 2.83
CA GLU A 489 -25.70 -20.02 1.48
C GLU A 489 -27.08 -20.69 1.46
N ASP A 490 -27.25 -21.79 2.21
CA ASP A 490 -28.44 -22.60 2.19
C ASP A 490 -29.58 -22.05 3.09
N GLN A 491 -29.24 -21.48 4.25
CA GLN A 491 -30.22 -20.95 5.20
C GLN A 491 -30.50 -19.45 4.98
N GLN A 492 -30.90 -19.07 3.78
CA GLN A 492 -31.16 -17.68 3.40
C GLN A 492 -32.25 -16.98 4.25
N GLY A 493 -33.12 -17.73 4.92
CA GLY A 493 -34.14 -17.21 5.81
C GLY A 493 -33.66 -16.89 7.24
N ARG A 494 -32.45 -17.29 7.62
CA ARG A 494 -31.88 -17.07 8.93
C ARG A 494 -31.15 -15.72 8.97
N ASP A 495 -31.57 -14.85 9.89
CA ASP A 495 -30.90 -13.55 10.09
C ASP A 495 -29.76 -13.67 11.10
N TRP A 496 -28.62 -14.16 10.63
CA TRP A 496 -27.38 -14.33 11.38
C TRP A 496 -26.93 -13.06 12.13
N ALA A 497 -27.10 -11.91 11.51
CA ALA A 497 -26.71 -10.63 12.12
C ALA A 497 -27.61 -10.26 13.29
N ARG A 498 -28.91 -10.51 13.18
CA ARG A 498 -29.85 -10.28 14.26
C ARG A 498 -29.62 -11.23 15.43
N GLU A 499 -29.29 -12.49 15.14
CA GLU A 499 -28.96 -13.48 16.17
C GLU A 499 -27.72 -13.06 16.95
N TYR A 500 -26.67 -12.60 16.23
CA TYR A 500 -25.46 -12.11 16.87
C TYR A 500 -25.74 -10.85 17.69
N ALA A 501 -26.45 -9.86 17.17
CA ALA A 501 -26.80 -8.62 17.88
C ALA A 501 -27.59 -8.87 19.18
N ALA A 502 -28.40 -9.94 19.22
CA ALA A 502 -29.15 -10.34 20.42
C ALA A 502 -28.32 -11.16 21.43
N SER A 503 -27.11 -11.59 21.04
CA SER A 503 -26.29 -12.52 21.82
C SER A 503 -25.56 -11.84 22.99
N PRO A 504 -25.19 -12.58 24.03
CA PRO A 504 -24.27 -12.08 25.07
C PRO A 504 -22.89 -11.72 24.54
N LEU A 505 -22.44 -12.34 23.43
CA LEU A 505 -21.14 -12.10 22.81
C LEU A 505 -21.05 -10.72 22.18
N HIS A 506 -22.11 -10.26 21.51
CA HIS A 506 -22.19 -8.89 20.99
C HIS A 506 -22.01 -7.85 22.10
N ARG A 507 -22.71 -8.03 23.22
CA ARG A 507 -22.58 -7.17 24.38
C ARG A 507 -21.17 -7.19 24.98
N ARG A 508 -20.53 -8.36 24.99
CA ARG A 508 -19.18 -8.56 25.52
C ARG A 508 -18.11 -7.91 24.63
N TYR A 509 -18.17 -8.14 23.31
CA TYR A 509 -17.07 -7.79 22.40
C TYR A 509 -17.26 -6.46 21.66
N ILE A 510 -18.49 -5.98 21.49
CA ILE A 510 -18.77 -4.69 20.85
C ILE A 510 -19.19 -3.65 21.89
N GLU A 511 -20.34 -3.82 22.58
CA GLU A 511 -20.83 -2.81 23.53
C GLU A 511 -19.93 -2.64 24.78
N GLY A 512 -19.30 -3.74 25.24
CA GLY A 512 -18.37 -3.70 26.37
C GLY A 512 -17.07 -2.96 26.07
N ALA A 513 -16.65 -2.88 24.84
CA ALA A 513 -15.50 -2.10 24.40
C ALA A 513 -15.84 -0.60 24.34
N ASP A 514 -17.02 -0.22 23.85
CA ASP A 514 -17.50 1.17 23.81
C ASP A 514 -17.56 1.80 25.20
N ARG A 515 -18.02 1.05 26.21
CA ARG A 515 -18.07 1.52 27.61
C ARG A 515 -16.69 1.73 28.24
N ARG A 516 -15.67 0.98 27.84
CA ARG A 516 -14.30 1.12 28.35
C ARG A 516 -13.56 2.30 27.72
N SER A 517 -13.92 2.70 26.51
CA SER A 517 -13.36 3.88 25.85
C SER A 517 -13.81 5.20 26.45
N GLY A 518 -14.74 5.20 27.43
CA GLY A 518 -15.18 6.38 28.19
C GLY A 518 -15.92 7.43 27.34
N ARG A 519 -16.36 7.06 26.14
CA ARG A 519 -17.06 7.97 25.22
C ARG A 519 -18.56 8.02 25.54
N PRO A 520 -19.14 9.23 25.62
CA PRO A 520 -20.60 9.37 25.64
C PRO A 520 -21.15 8.79 24.32
N ASP A 521 -22.22 8.01 24.41
CA ASP A 521 -23.04 7.65 23.25
C ASP A 521 -23.57 8.96 22.62
N ASP A 522 -22.93 9.41 21.56
CA ASP A 522 -23.46 10.47 20.72
C ASP A 522 -24.20 9.83 19.53
N PRO A 523 -25.52 9.67 19.64
CA PRO A 523 -26.33 9.08 18.57
C PRO A 523 -26.27 9.87 17.27
N THR A 524 -25.85 11.15 17.30
CA THR A 524 -25.74 12.00 16.12
C THR A 524 -24.50 11.67 15.28
N ALA A 525 -23.46 11.06 15.87
CA ALA A 525 -22.25 10.62 15.14
C ALA A 525 -22.53 9.41 14.24
N ARG A 526 -23.51 8.57 14.59
CA ARG A 526 -23.87 7.35 13.79
C ARG A 526 -24.60 7.71 12.49
N ASP A 527 -25.37 8.81 12.49
CA ASP A 527 -26.17 9.25 11.33
C ASP A 527 -25.51 10.37 10.52
N ALA A 528 -24.36 10.88 10.95
CA ALA A 528 -23.66 11.89 10.21
C ALA A 528 -23.25 11.33 8.82
N PRO A 529 -23.55 12.04 7.72
CA PRO A 529 -23.01 11.66 6.42
C PRO A 529 -21.48 11.70 6.53
N ALA A 530 -20.81 10.65 6.05
CA ALA A 530 -19.35 10.66 5.98
C ALA A 530 -18.92 11.96 5.28
N PRO A 531 -17.96 12.72 5.83
CA PRO A 531 -17.51 13.95 5.20
C PRO A 531 -17.15 13.60 3.76
N GLY A 532 -17.76 14.33 2.81
CA GLY A 532 -17.61 14.08 1.38
C GLY A 532 -16.15 13.92 1.05
N ALA A 533 -15.80 12.93 0.23
CA ALA A 533 -14.47 12.49 -0.06
C ALA A 533 -13.49 13.68 -0.15
N PHE A 534 -12.76 13.95 0.90
CA PHE A 534 -11.69 14.95 0.88
C PHE A 534 -10.65 14.47 -0.11
N VAL A 535 -10.45 15.24 -1.16
CA VAL A 535 -9.34 15.03 -2.10
C VAL A 535 -8.07 15.35 -1.33
N ALA A 536 -7.48 14.31 -0.73
CA ALA A 536 -6.18 14.47 -0.10
C ALA A 536 -5.18 14.92 -1.16
N ALA A 537 -4.58 16.09 -0.98
CA ALA A 537 -3.47 16.52 -1.82
C ALA A 537 -2.39 15.42 -1.79
N PRO A 538 -1.89 14.98 -2.95
CA PRO A 538 -0.81 14.00 -2.98
C PRO A 538 0.41 14.52 -2.21
N PRO A 539 1.24 13.65 -1.59
CA PRO A 539 2.51 14.08 -1.02
C PRO A 539 3.30 14.88 -2.08
N LYS A 540 4.14 15.80 -1.64
CA LYS A 540 5.02 16.51 -2.58
C LYS A 540 5.86 15.47 -3.31
N ALA A 541 5.64 15.33 -4.60
CA ALA A 541 6.42 14.38 -5.39
C ALA A 541 7.91 14.73 -5.27
N GLN A 542 8.78 13.73 -5.21
CA GLN A 542 10.22 13.92 -5.40
C GLN A 542 10.45 14.72 -6.69
N SER A 543 11.61 15.36 -6.82
CA SER A 543 11.93 16.10 -8.05
C SER A 543 11.72 15.19 -9.27
N TRP A 544 11.12 15.74 -10.30
CA TRP A 544 10.80 15.01 -11.52
C TRP A 544 12.02 14.26 -12.09
N GLY A 545 13.20 14.90 -12.06
CA GLY A 545 14.45 14.31 -12.54
C GLY A 545 14.92 13.12 -11.72
N SER A 546 14.75 13.16 -10.38
CA SER A 546 15.09 12.04 -9.48
C SER A 546 14.18 10.85 -9.77
N GLN A 547 12.86 11.06 -9.84
CA GLN A 547 11.92 10.00 -10.18
C GLN A 547 12.22 9.41 -11.56
N LEU A 548 12.47 10.26 -12.57
CA LEU A 548 12.82 9.79 -13.91
C LEU A 548 14.07 8.92 -13.89
N SER A 549 15.12 9.35 -13.22
CA SER A 549 16.38 8.59 -13.12
C SER A 549 16.17 7.21 -12.48
N THR A 550 15.44 7.14 -11.38
CA THR A 550 15.13 5.87 -10.69
C THR A 550 14.28 4.96 -11.57
N LEU A 551 13.26 5.51 -12.24
CA LEU A 551 12.37 4.75 -13.13
C LEU A 551 13.09 4.23 -14.37
N VAL A 552 13.97 5.03 -14.98
CA VAL A 552 14.82 4.61 -16.12
C VAL A 552 15.72 3.45 -15.70
N ARG A 553 16.44 3.57 -14.57
CA ARG A 553 17.31 2.50 -14.05
C ARG A 553 16.54 1.23 -13.72
N ARG A 554 15.37 1.36 -13.06
CA ARG A 554 14.50 0.23 -12.73
C ARG A 554 14.00 -0.48 -13.98
N TYR A 555 13.52 0.29 -14.95
CA TYR A 555 12.96 -0.25 -16.18
C TYR A 555 14.04 -0.94 -17.04
N ALA A 556 15.21 -0.31 -17.19
CA ALA A 556 16.35 -0.92 -17.89
C ALA A 556 16.81 -2.22 -17.19
N ALA A 557 16.83 -2.24 -15.83
CA ALA A 557 17.17 -3.44 -15.08
C ALA A 557 16.14 -4.57 -15.26
N ALA A 558 14.83 -4.24 -15.30
CA ALA A 558 13.76 -5.21 -15.53
C ALA A 558 13.82 -5.79 -16.95
N LEU A 559 14.06 -4.96 -17.96
CA LEU A 559 14.21 -5.40 -19.36
C LEU A 559 15.45 -6.27 -19.55
N SER A 560 16.59 -5.88 -18.98
CA SER A 560 17.84 -6.65 -19.11
C SER A 560 17.78 -8.03 -18.46
N ALA A 561 16.87 -8.23 -17.52
CA ALA A 561 16.65 -9.50 -16.85
C ALA A 561 15.73 -10.46 -17.63
N ASP A 562 14.95 -9.95 -18.59
CA ASP A 562 14.08 -10.77 -19.45
C ASP A 562 14.83 -11.23 -20.70
N ARG A 563 15.55 -12.35 -20.57
CA ARG A 563 16.41 -12.89 -21.62
C ARG A 563 15.66 -13.24 -22.90
N THR A 564 14.44 -13.75 -22.78
CA THR A 564 13.62 -14.15 -23.95
C THR A 564 13.18 -12.92 -24.75
N PHE A 565 12.67 -11.91 -24.06
CA PHE A 565 12.29 -10.66 -24.68
C PHE A 565 13.50 -9.97 -25.33
N LEU A 566 14.64 -9.91 -24.63
CA LEU A 566 15.87 -9.35 -25.15
C LEU A 566 16.37 -10.06 -26.41
N ALA A 567 16.31 -11.40 -26.44
CA ALA A 567 16.70 -12.18 -27.61
C ALA A 567 15.83 -11.87 -28.84
N ILE A 568 14.50 -11.72 -28.65
CA ILE A 568 13.57 -11.33 -29.73
C ILE A 568 13.85 -9.91 -30.20
N MET A 569 14.07 -8.97 -29.25
CA MET A 569 14.39 -7.58 -29.58
C MET A 569 15.68 -7.45 -30.39
N ILE A 570 16.68 -8.28 -30.11
CA ILE A 570 17.95 -8.30 -30.90
C ILE A 570 17.73 -9.00 -32.25
N ALA A 571 17.05 -10.14 -32.30
CA ALA A 571 16.91 -10.91 -33.51
C ALA A 571 16.05 -10.21 -34.57
N LEU A 572 14.97 -9.52 -34.17
CA LEU A 572 13.98 -8.95 -35.09
C LEU A 572 14.58 -7.97 -36.13
N PRO A 573 15.41 -6.96 -35.75
CA PRO A 573 16.00 -6.05 -36.74
C PRO A 573 16.99 -6.73 -37.66
N PHE A 574 17.70 -7.79 -37.23
CA PHE A 574 18.59 -8.57 -38.10
C PHE A 574 17.80 -9.37 -39.14
N VAL A 575 16.71 -10.03 -38.72
CA VAL A 575 15.86 -10.80 -39.64
C VAL A 575 15.23 -9.89 -40.70
N MET A 576 14.63 -8.77 -40.26
CA MET A 576 14.01 -7.82 -41.18
C MET A 576 15.03 -7.13 -42.08
N GLY A 577 16.22 -6.80 -41.55
CA GLY A 577 17.32 -6.26 -42.33
C GLY A 577 17.84 -7.26 -43.37
N ALA A 578 17.99 -8.52 -42.99
CA ALA A 578 18.39 -9.59 -43.93
C ALA A 578 17.37 -9.80 -45.06
N MET A 579 16.05 -9.70 -44.71
CA MET A 579 15.01 -9.73 -45.75
C MET A 579 15.09 -8.53 -46.68
N ALA A 580 15.27 -7.31 -46.15
CA ALA A 580 15.48 -6.12 -46.97
C ALA A 580 16.71 -6.26 -47.88
N ARG A 581 17.82 -6.81 -47.36
CA ARG A 581 19.06 -7.09 -48.12
C ARG A 581 18.86 -8.10 -49.24
N ALA A 582 18.11 -9.17 -48.99
CA ALA A 582 17.80 -10.16 -49.99
C ALA A 582 16.98 -9.60 -51.16
N LEU A 583 16.08 -8.66 -50.86
CA LEU A 583 15.27 -8.00 -51.89
C LEU A 583 16.00 -6.85 -52.58
N ALA A 584 16.88 -6.12 -51.88
CA ALA A 584 17.64 -5.01 -52.47
C ALA A 584 18.71 -5.48 -53.47
N GLY A 585 19.23 -6.70 -53.36
CA GLY A 585 20.29 -7.19 -54.21
C GLY A 585 21.61 -6.39 -54.07
N LYS A 586 22.27 -6.11 -55.20
CA LYS A 586 23.55 -5.29 -55.18
C LYS A 586 23.29 -3.82 -55.37
N GLU A 587 22.18 -3.46 -56.04
CA GLU A 587 21.75 -2.08 -56.28
C GLU A 587 20.23 -1.96 -56.34
N LEU A 588 19.70 -0.79 -56.00
CA LEU A 588 18.27 -0.50 -56.03
C LEU A 588 17.87 -0.17 -57.46
N THR A 589 17.17 -1.11 -58.07
CA THR A 589 16.60 -1.02 -59.41
C THR A 589 15.12 -0.74 -59.38
N GLN A 590 14.48 -0.59 -60.54
CA GLN A 590 13.02 -0.45 -60.68
C GLN A 590 12.23 -1.56 -59.97
N GLU A 591 12.76 -2.80 -60.00
CA GLU A 591 12.07 -3.98 -59.41
C GLU A 591 12.38 -4.12 -57.90
N THR A 592 13.54 -3.68 -57.44
CA THR A 592 14.03 -3.95 -56.10
C THR A 592 13.87 -2.80 -55.11
N ALA A 593 13.85 -1.52 -55.60
CA ALA A 593 13.80 -0.37 -54.74
C ALA A 593 12.56 -0.30 -53.84
N VAL A 594 11.38 -0.41 -54.45
CA VAL A 594 10.11 -0.35 -53.69
C VAL A 594 10.02 -1.46 -52.63
N ASN A 595 10.40 -2.68 -53.03
CA ASN A 595 10.32 -3.86 -52.16
C ASN A 595 11.30 -3.73 -50.96
N ALA A 596 12.53 -3.25 -51.20
CA ALA A 596 13.51 -3.04 -50.15
C ALA A 596 13.08 -1.94 -49.18
N LEU A 597 12.60 -0.78 -49.68
CA LEU A 597 12.10 0.30 -48.84
C LEU A 597 10.85 -0.13 -48.08
N LEU A 598 9.93 -0.90 -48.70
CA LEU A 598 8.74 -1.43 -48.03
C LEU A 598 9.13 -2.32 -46.83
N ILE A 599 10.11 -3.24 -46.99
CA ILE A 599 10.55 -4.11 -45.91
C ILE A 599 11.23 -3.28 -44.78
N LEU A 600 12.02 -2.24 -45.11
CA LEU A 600 12.57 -1.35 -44.12
C LEU A 600 11.49 -0.57 -43.35
N CYS A 601 10.46 -0.12 -44.09
CA CYS A 601 9.31 0.56 -43.52
C CYS A 601 8.54 -0.34 -42.54
N VAL A 602 8.15 -1.54 -43.00
CA VAL A 602 7.44 -2.53 -42.19
C VAL A 602 8.28 -3.01 -41.01
N GLY A 603 9.58 -3.27 -41.25
CA GLY A 603 10.53 -3.64 -40.22
C GLY A 603 10.66 -2.55 -39.14
N GLY A 604 10.74 -1.28 -39.53
CA GLY A 604 10.75 -0.15 -38.60
C GLY A 604 9.47 -0.06 -37.76
N VAL A 605 8.31 -0.21 -38.40
CA VAL A 605 7.00 -0.21 -37.69
C VAL A 605 6.88 -1.38 -36.72
N LEU A 606 7.22 -2.59 -37.16
CA LEU A 606 7.10 -3.79 -36.32
C LEU A 606 8.05 -3.74 -35.14
N THR A 607 9.33 -3.34 -35.34
CA THR A 607 10.28 -3.24 -34.23
C THR A 607 9.84 -2.21 -33.22
N GLY A 608 9.42 -1.03 -33.66
CA GLY A 608 8.96 0.04 -32.75
C GLY A 608 7.70 -0.34 -31.98
N ALA A 609 6.65 -0.78 -32.66
CA ALA A 609 5.36 -1.10 -32.06
C ALA A 609 5.43 -2.34 -31.16
N ALA A 610 6.16 -3.40 -31.54
CA ALA A 610 6.27 -4.62 -30.77
C ALA A 610 6.96 -4.39 -29.41
N ASN A 611 7.96 -3.49 -29.36
CA ASN A 611 8.63 -3.12 -28.12
C ASN A 611 7.71 -2.49 -27.08
N ALA A 612 6.62 -1.86 -27.52
CA ALA A 612 5.83 -0.96 -26.68
C ALA A 612 4.40 -1.44 -26.40
N VAL A 613 3.85 -2.31 -27.26
CA VAL A 613 2.41 -2.64 -27.25
C VAL A 613 1.90 -3.31 -25.97
N ARG A 614 2.77 -3.94 -25.17
CA ARG A 614 2.42 -4.60 -23.90
C ARG A 614 2.81 -3.82 -22.65
N GLU A 615 3.66 -2.80 -22.76
CA GLU A 615 4.38 -2.22 -21.64
C GLU A 615 3.50 -1.51 -20.61
N LEU A 616 2.49 -0.77 -21.04
CA LEU A 616 1.62 -0.05 -20.11
C LEU A 616 0.53 -0.94 -19.53
N VAL A 617 0.00 -1.91 -20.30
CA VAL A 617 -1.02 -2.83 -19.79
C VAL A 617 -0.45 -3.80 -18.77
N LYS A 618 0.78 -4.31 -19.01
CA LYS A 618 1.50 -5.22 -18.10
C LYS A 618 1.79 -4.57 -16.74
N GLU A 619 2.16 -3.29 -16.73
CA GLU A 619 2.52 -2.58 -15.49
C GLU A 619 1.37 -1.74 -14.91
N ARG A 620 0.14 -1.85 -15.44
CA ARG A 620 -0.99 -0.99 -15.01
C ARG A 620 -1.21 -0.99 -13.51
N VAL A 621 -1.22 -2.16 -12.89
CA VAL A 621 -1.51 -2.30 -11.45
C VAL A 621 -0.35 -1.73 -10.61
N VAL A 622 0.91 -1.95 -11.04
CA VAL A 622 2.09 -1.34 -10.41
C VAL A 622 2.00 0.19 -10.49
N TYR A 623 1.69 0.73 -11.69
CA TYR A 623 1.52 2.16 -11.89
C TYR A 623 0.43 2.75 -10.98
N GLN A 624 -0.74 2.10 -10.88
CA GLN A 624 -1.83 2.56 -10.00
C GLN A 624 -1.40 2.63 -8.54
N ARG A 625 -0.70 1.61 -8.05
CA ARG A 625 -0.18 1.55 -6.68
C ARG A 625 0.85 2.66 -6.42
N GLU A 626 1.84 2.80 -7.30
CA GLU A 626 2.89 3.81 -7.17
C GLU A 626 2.35 5.23 -7.36
N ARG A 627 1.35 5.40 -8.21
CA ARG A 627 0.67 6.69 -8.39
C ARG A 627 -0.04 7.13 -7.11
N ALA A 628 -0.64 6.20 -6.37
CA ALA A 628 -1.28 6.49 -5.08
C ALA A 628 -0.29 7.04 -4.04
N VAL A 629 0.98 6.65 -4.10
CA VAL A 629 2.03 7.14 -3.19
C VAL A 629 2.85 8.32 -3.74
N GLY A 630 2.41 8.96 -4.87
CA GLY A 630 2.98 10.22 -5.34
C GLY A 630 3.86 10.12 -6.59
N LEU A 631 3.87 8.99 -7.31
CA LEU A 631 4.61 8.88 -8.57
C LEU A 631 4.13 9.89 -9.61
N SER A 632 5.06 10.60 -10.28
CA SER A 632 4.74 11.52 -11.38
C SER A 632 4.36 10.76 -12.64
N ARG A 633 3.16 11.05 -13.20
CA ARG A 633 2.69 10.46 -14.46
C ARG A 633 3.64 10.73 -15.63
N SER A 634 4.15 11.98 -15.73
CA SER A 634 5.05 12.38 -16.80
C SER A 634 6.43 11.73 -16.66
N ALA A 635 6.95 11.56 -15.43
CA ALA A 635 8.20 10.84 -15.20
C ALA A 635 8.06 9.35 -15.56
N TYR A 636 6.93 8.73 -15.22
CA TYR A 636 6.64 7.33 -15.58
C TYR A 636 6.59 7.14 -17.10
N LEU A 637 5.79 7.94 -17.83
CA LEU A 637 5.72 7.85 -19.29
C LEU A 637 7.08 8.14 -19.93
N MET A 638 7.76 9.20 -19.50
CA MET A 638 9.06 9.57 -20.05
C MET A 638 10.13 8.49 -19.81
N SER A 639 10.09 7.77 -18.68
CA SER A 639 11.02 6.65 -18.45
C SER A 639 10.85 5.52 -19.49
N LYS A 640 9.60 5.24 -19.91
CA LYS A 640 9.32 4.28 -21.00
C LYS A 640 9.81 4.81 -22.34
N VAL A 641 9.51 6.07 -22.66
CA VAL A 641 9.91 6.71 -23.92
C VAL A 641 11.44 6.74 -24.05
N VAL A 642 12.17 7.08 -22.98
CA VAL A 642 13.65 7.16 -23.03
C VAL A 642 14.26 5.77 -23.24
N VAL A 643 13.86 4.77 -22.47
CA VAL A 643 14.48 3.43 -22.57
C VAL A 643 14.08 2.73 -23.86
N LEU A 644 12.78 2.67 -24.16
CA LEU A 644 12.31 2.03 -25.40
C LEU A 644 12.76 2.80 -26.63
N GLY A 645 12.76 4.13 -26.58
CA GLY A 645 13.23 4.97 -27.69
C GLY A 645 14.69 4.74 -28.01
N ALA A 646 15.56 4.66 -27.00
CA ALA A 646 16.98 4.34 -27.21
C ALA A 646 17.16 2.95 -27.84
N ILE A 647 16.43 1.94 -27.36
CA ILE A 647 16.46 0.60 -27.94
C ILE A 647 15.94 0.60 -29.37
N THR A 648 14.82 1.26 -29.63
CA THR A 648 14.18 1.32 -30.96
C THR A 648 15.07 2.04 -31.99
N VAL A 649 15.75 3.13 -31.60
CA VAL A 649 16.72 3.81 -32.45
C VAL A 649 17.91 2.87 -32.76
N ALA A 650 18.46 2.17 -31.76
CA ALA A 650 19.52 1.21 -32.00
C ALA A 650 19.10 0.08 -32.97
N GLN A 651 17.87 -0.42 -32.80
CA GLN A 651 17.29 -1.43 -33.71
C GLN A 651 17.12 -0.89 -35.13
N ALA A 652 16.66 0.35 -35.30
CA ALA A 652 16.52 0.99 -36.61
C ALA A 652 17.88 1.15 -37.33
N VAL A 653 18.93 1.50 -36.57
CA VAL A 653 20.30 1.55 -37.10
C VAL A 653 20.75 0.16 -37.59
N VAL A 654 20.55 -0.89 -36.78
CA VAL A 654 20.88 -2.26 -37.15
C VAL A 654 20.09 -2.71 -38.38
N LEU A 655 18.78 -2.48 -38.38
CA LEU A 655 17.87 -2.80 -39.50
C LEU A 655 18.34 -2.21 -40.81
N THR A 656 18.65 -0.90 -40.82
CA THR A 656 19.09 -0.17 -42.02
C THR A 656 20.48 -0.58 -42.46
N LEU A 657 21.42 -0.74 -41.52
CA LEU A 657 22.78 -1.19 -41.85
C LEU A 657 22.78 -2.62 -42.42
N VAL A 658 22.08 -3.56 -41.80
CA VAL A 658 21.98 -4.94 -42.34
C VAL A 658 21.30 -4.95 -43.70
N GLY A 659 20.25 -4.13 -43.89
CA GLY A 659 19.46 -4.09 -45.13
C GLY A 659 20.18 -3.45 -46.31
N LEU A 660 20.89 -2.37 -46.10
CA LEU A 660 21.42 -1.54 -47.19
C LEU A 660 22.95 -1.34 -47.21
N PHE A 661 23.70 -1.86 -46.25
CA PHE A 661 25.15 -1.71 -46.24
C PHE A 661 25.77 -2.33 -47.50
N GLY A 662 26.53 -1.53 -48.27
CA GLY A 662 27.13 -1.94 -49.51
C GLY A 662 26.17 -2.11 -50.71
N VAL A 663 24.91 -1.70 -50.57
CA VAL A 663 23.93 -1.59 -51.66
C VAL A 663 24.09 -0.25 -52.34
N LYS A 664 24.18 -0.21 -53.68
CA LYS A 664 24.13 1.03 -54.44
C LYS A 664 22.70 1.55 -54.44
N THR A 665 22.50 2.75 -53.90
CA THR A 665 21.17 3.35 -53.76
C THR A 665 20.67 4.04 -55.03
N ASN A 666 21.54 4.20 -56.04
CA ASN A 666 21.27 4.92 -57.27
C ASN A 666 20.69 6.34 -57.09
N ALA A 667 20.97 6.93 -55.91
CA ALA A 667 20.59 8.32 -55.63
C ALA A 667 21.33 9.30 -56.58
N PRO A 668 20.70 10.41 -56.99
CA PRO A 668 21.31 11.38 -57.90
C PRO A 668 22.70 11.86 -57.48
N GLY A 669 23.71 11.66 -58.32
CA GLY A 669 25.11 12.00 -58.00
C GLY A 669 25.71 11.20 -56.85
N GLY A 670 25.11 10.07 -56.42
CA GLY A 670 25.58 9.25 -55.30
C GLY A 670 25.34 9.89 -53.92
N ARG A 671 24.54 10.93 -53.83
CA ARG A 671 24.23 11.69 -52.61
C ARG A 671 22.73 11.61 -52.33
N GLY A 672 22.35 11.61 -51.06
CA GLY A 672 20.95 11.85 -50.67
C GLY A 672 20.61 13.34 -50.83
N VAL A 673 19.53 13.77 -50.25
CA VAL A 673 19.04 15.15 -50.30
C VAL A 673 20.00 16.14 -49.62
N LEU A 674 20.52 15.78 -48.42
CA LEU A 674 21.44 16.59 -47.58
C LEU A 674 22.69 15.80 -47.17
N MET A 675 22.59 14.51 -46.95
CA MET A 675 23.60 13.62 -46.36
C MET A 675 23.79 12.38 -47.24
N PRO A 676 24.75 11.50 -46.91
CA PRO A 676 24.81 10.20 -47.56
C PRO A 676 23.48 9.42 -47.44
N PRO A 677 23.01 8.78 -48.52
CA PRO A 677 21.66 8.14 -48.56
C PRO A 677 21.40 7.16 -47.38
N LEU A 678 22.43 6.40 -47.01
CA LEU A 678 22.32 5.45 -45.90
C LEU A 678 22.01 6.14 -44.58
N VAL A 679 22.58 7.34 -44.34
CA VAL A 679 22.33 8.11 -43.11
C VAL A 679 20.92 8.68 -43.09
N GLU A 680 20.47 9.25 -44.21
CA GLU A 680 19.09 9.80 -44.32
C GLU A 680 18.02 8.70 -44.17
N ILE A 681 18.20 7.55 -44.81
CA ILE A 681 17.31 6.40 -44.67
C ILE A 681 17.32 5.91 -43.20
N THR A 682 18.48 5.86 -42.54
CA THR A 682 18.60 5.48 -41.14
C THR A 682 17.81 6.43 -40.24
N ILE A 683 17.89 7.74 -40.48
CA ILE A 683 17.14 8.75 -39.72
C ILE A 683 15.62 8.59 -39.97
N ALA A 684 15.20 8.39 -41.21
CA ALA A 684 13.80 8.18 -41.53
C ALA A 684 13.23 6.92 -40.86
N VAL A 685 13.95 5.78 -40.95
CA VAL A 685 13.58 4.51 -40.30
C VAL A 685 13.57 4.66 -38.76
N ALA A 686 14.56 5.35 -38.19
CA ALA A 686 14.62 5.57 -36.75
C ALA A 686 13.43 6.38 -36.25
N LEU A 687 13.10 7.48 -36.94
CA LEU A 687 11.98 8.33 -36.56
C LEU A 687 10.64 7.63 -36.77
N LEU A 688 10.48 6.88 -37.86
CA LEU A 688 9.35 6.01 -38.12
C LEU A 688 9.16 4.99 -36.99
N SER A 689 10.25 4.29 -36.60
CA SER A 689 10.22 3.29 -35.55
C SER A 689 9.84 3.89 -34.18
N VAL A 690 10.36 5.08 -33.85
CA VAL A 690 9.99 5.81 -32.62
C VAL A 690 8.51 6.21 -32.67
N THR A 691 8.00 6.66 -33.82
CA THR A 691 6.58 7.00 -33.96
C THR A 691 5.70 5.77 -33.83
N ALA A 692 6.11 4.64 -34.41
CA ALA A 692 5.42 3.35 -34.23
C ALA A 692 5.49 2.83 -32.79
N MET A 693 6.59 3.06 -32.08
CA MET A 693 6.70 2.79 -30.65
C MET A 693 5.67 3.59 -29.84
N MET A 694 5.53 4.89 -30.14
CA MET A 694 4.54 5.75 -29.47
C MET A 694 3.10 5.27 -29.76
N LEU A 695 2.84 4.80 -30.97
CA LEU A 695 1.56 4.20 -31.34
C LEU A 695 1.33 2.84 -30.62
N GLY A 696 2.37 2.04 -30.43
CA GLY A 696 2.35 0.84 -29.59
C GLY A 696 2.01 1.16 -28.13
N LEU A 697 2.61 2.21 -27.54
CA LEU A 697 2.24 2.68 -26.19
C LEU A 697 0.78 3.15 -26.14
N LEU A 698 0.27 3.78 -27.21
CA LEU A 698 -1.13 4.20 -27.28
C LEU A 698 -2.07 3.00 -27.24
N ILE A 699 -1.80 1.96 -28.01
CA ILE A 699 -2.57 0.70 -27.96
C ILE A 699 -2.52 0.11 -26.57
N SER A 700 -1.33 0.04 -25.97
CA SER A 700 -1.12 -0.46 -24.60
C SER A 700 -1.94 0.32 -23.54
N ALA A 701 -2.11 1.63 -23.74
CA ALA A 701 -2.90 2.47 -22.84
C ALA A 701 -4.43 2.28 -23.02
N LEU A 702 -4.87 1.94 -24.24
CA LEU A 702 -6.29 1.74 -24.56
C LEU A 702 -6.82 0.38 -24.10
N VAL A 703 -5.99 -0.66 -24.18
CA VAL A 703 -6.39 -2.05 -23.93
C VAL A 703 -6.48 -2.34 -22.45
N THR A 704 -7.47 -3.14 -22.03
CA THR A 704 -7.65 -3.54 -20.63
C THR A 704 -6.99 -4.88 -20.29
N LYS A 705 -6.85 -5.79 -21.26
CA LYS A 705 -6.26 -7.13 -21.09
C LYS A 705 -5.06 -7.30 -22.01
N GLU A 706 -4.00 -7.94 -21.52
CA GLU A 706 -2.75 -8.13 -22.27
C GLU A 706 -2.95 -8.99 -23.54
N GLU A 707 -3.85 -9.97 -23.49
CA GLU A 707 -4.10 -10.91 -24.61
C GLU A 707 -4.55 -10.21 -25.91
N VAL A 708 -5.27 -9.08 -25.79
CA VAL A 708 -5.79 -8.32 -26.93
C VAL A 708 -4.70 -7.54 -27.67
N THR A 709 -3.53 -7.37 -27.08
CA THR A 709 -2.45 -6.55 -27.66
C THR A 709 -1.88 -7.15 -28.94
N MET A 710 -1.74 -8.49 -29.03
CA MET A 710 -1.19 -9.15 -30.22
C MET A 710 -2.08 -9.05 -31.44
N PRO A 711 -3.39 -9.36 -31.38
CA PRO A 711 -4.28 -9.11 -32.51
C PRO A 711 -4.27 -7.66 -32.99
N LEU A 712 -4.20 -6.68 -32.06
CA LEU A 712 -4.14 -5.26 -32.43
C LEU A 712 -2.80 -4.87 -33.06
N LEU A 713 -1.68 -5.48 -32.66
CA LEU A 713 -0.38 -5.29 -33.29
C LEU A 713 -0.41 -5.78 -34.76
N VAL A 714 -1.01 -6.94 -35.01
CA VAL A 714 -1.16 -7.48 -36.37
C VAL A 714 -2.06 -6.56 -37.22
N LEU A 715 -3.19 -6.13 -36.68
CA LEU A 715 -4.07 -5.18 -37.39
C LEU A 715 -3.35 -3.87 -37.69
N LEU A 716 -2.57 -3.34 -36.70
CA LEU A 716 -1.75 -2.15 -36.90
C LEU A 716 -0.77 -2.34 -38.04
N ALA A 717 -0.05 -3.47 -38.09
CA ALA A 717 0.91 -3.76 -39.15
C ALA A 717 0.25 -3.81 -40.52
N ILE A 718 -0.92 -4.42 -40.64
CA ILE A 718 -1.69 -4.46 -41.90
C ILE A 718 -2.06 -3.04 -42.35
N VAL A 719 -2.60 -2.22 -41.44
CA VAL A 719 -2.96 -0.83 -41.75
C VAL A 719 -1.72 -0.04 -42.22
N GLN A 720 -0.58 -0.21 -41.56
CA GLN A 720 0.66 0.47 -41.92
C GLN A 720 1.13 0.05 -43.34
N VAL A 721 1.03 -1.23 -43.69
CA VAL A 721 1.43 -1.73 -45.00
C VAL A 721 0.49 -1.23 -46.12
N VAL A 722 -0.81 -1.23 -45.85
CA VAL A 722 -1.82 -0.82 -46.85
C VAL A 722 -1.73 0.67 -47.15
N PHE A 723 -1.58 1.49 -46.13
CA PHE A 723 -1.61 2.95 -46.26
C PHE A 723 -0.20 3.61 -46.41
N CYS A 724 0.87 2.83 -46.59
CA CYS A 724 2.18 3.40 -46.79
C CYS A 724 2.39 4.10 -48.13
N GLY A 725 1.58 3.74 -49.12
CA GLY A 725 1.67 4.30 -50.48
C GLY A 725 2.53 3.48 -51.45
N ALA A 726 3.13 2.35 -51.02
CA ALA A 726 3.91 1.47 -51.89
C ALA A 726 3.02 0.50 -52.71
N LEU A 727 1.91 0.03 -52.11
CA LEU A 727 1.04 -0.99 -52.67
C LEU A 727 -0.19 -0.38 -53.35
N LEU A 728 -0.71 0.71 -52.81
CA LEU A 728 -1.90 1.41 -53.26
C LEU A 728 -1.51 2.83 -53.67
N HIS A 729 -1.98 3.25 -54.83
CA HIS A 729 -1.93 4.65 -55.24
C HIS A 729 -2.98 5.41 -54.44
N LEU A 730 -2.54 6.30 -53.57
CA LEU A 730 -3.39 7.00 -52.60
C LEU A 730 -3.81 8.40 -53.07
N GLU A 731 -3.09 8.97 -54.02
CA GLU A 731 -3.31 10.31 -54.50
C GLU A 731 -4.64 10.42 -55.24
N GLY A 732 -5.41 11.48 -54.99
CA GLY A 732 -6.66 11.75 -55.63
C GLY A 732 -7.84 10.88 -55.19
N VAL A 733 -7.67 10.01 -54.16
CA VAL A 733 -8.76 9.23 -53.55
C VAL A 733 -9.25 9.93 -52.27
N PRO A 734 -10.35 10.70 -52.35
CA PRO A 734 -10.84 11.43 -51.19
C PRO A 734 -11.06 10.49 -50.01
N VAL A 735 -10.83 10.97 -48.75
CA VAL A 735 -10.92 10.22 -47.50
C VAL A 735 -9.76 9.26 -47.28
N VAL A 736 -9.35 8.44 -48.25
CA VAL A 736 -8.23 7.47 -48.11
C VAL A 736 -6.90 8.17 -47.97
N GLU A 737 -6.64 9.20 -48.78
CA GLU A 737 -5.46 10.03 -48.71
C GLU A 737 -5.35 10.73 -47.33
N GLN A 738 -6.46 11.31 -46.84
CA GLN A 738 -6.51 11.99 -45.55
C GLN A 738 -6.29 11.02 -44.38
N LEU A 739 -6.81 9.79 -44.45
CA LEU A 739 -6.56 8.76 -43.45
C LEU A 739 -5.10 8.32 -43.48
N ALA A 740 -4.46 8.26 -44.64
CA ALA A 740 -3.06 7.92 -44.78
C ALA A 740 -2.12 8.94 -44.11
N TRP A 741 -2.53 10.22 -43.97
CA TRP A 741 -1.74 11.23 -43.23
C TRP A 741 -1.58 10.93 -41.74
N LEU A 742 -2.49 10.14 -41.17
CA LEU A 742 -2.40 9.70 -39.79
C LEU A 742 -1.55 8.44 -39.62
N VAL A 743 -1.09 7.85 -40.70
CA VAL A 743 -0.35 6.58 -40.72
C VAL A 743 1.15 6.86 -40.84
N PRO A 744 1.96 6.55 -39.80
CA PRO A 744 3.40 6.83 -39.78
C PRO A 744 4.17 6.24 -40.95
N SER A 745 3.81 5.05 -41.44
CA SER A 745 4.47 4.40 -42.57
C SER A 745 4.40 5.20 -43.88
N ARG A 746 3.36 6.01 -44.12
CA ARG A 746 3.23 6.90 -45.25
C ARG A 746 4.39 7.89 -45.31
N TRP A 747 4.63 8.60 -44.21
CA TRP A 747 5.70 9.61 -44.08
C TRP A 747 7.09 8.97 -44.05
N GLY A 748 7.21 7.80 -43.38
CA GLY A 748 8.49 7.07 -43.34
C GLY A 748 8.94 6.56 -44.69
N LEU A 749 8.01 6.00 -45.47
CA LEU A 749 8.31 5.56 -46.82
C LEU A 749 8.61 6.76 -47.73
N ALA A 750 7.83 7.86 -47.63
CA ALA A 750 8.04 9.08 -48.40
C ALA A 750 9.42 9.66 -48.15
N ALA A 751 9.88 9.80 -46.90
CA ALA A 751 11.23 10.29 -46.57
C ALA A 751 12.33 9.41 -47.19
N MET A 752 12.18 8.07 -47.16
CA MET A 752 13.13 7.15 -47.79
C MET A 752 13.10 7.23 -49.30
N ALA A 753 11.91 7.37 -49.92
CA ALA A 753 11.71 7.53 -51.36
C ALA A 753 12.31 8.82 -51.88
N ALA A 754 12.09 9.93 -51.15
CA ALA A 754 12.69 11.23 -51.48
C ALA A 754 14.24 11.20 -51.41
N THR A 755 14.83 10.43 -50.48
CA THR A 755 16.30 10.27 -50.36
C THR A 755 16.94 9.66 -51.58
N ILE A 756 16.32 8.66 -52.23
CA ILE A 756 16.89 7.93 -53.37
C ILE A 756 16.35 8.42 -54.73
N ASP A 757 15.49 9.42 -54.77
CA ASP A 757 14.75 9.86 -55.95
C ASP A 757 13.98 8.70 -56.60
N LEU A 758 13.07 8.11 -55.80
CA LEU A 758 12.34 6.90 -56.23
C LEU A 758 11.56 7.11 -57.54
N GLY A 759 11.06 8.32 -57.78
CA GLY A 759 10.34 8.67 -59.01
C GLY A 759 11.22 8.58 -60.26
N ALA A 760 12.51 8.89 -60.17
CA ALA A 760 13.45 8.72 -61.26
C ALA A 760 13.83 7.23 -61.49
N ILE A 761 13.86 6.42 -60.42
CA ILE A 761 14.17 4.98 -60.51
C ILE A 761 13.00 4.17 -60.99
N VAL A 762 11.79 4.51 -60.54
CA VAL A 762 10.54 3.76 -60.84
C VAL A 762 9.55 4.68 -61.54
N PRO A 763 9.61 4.80 -62.88
CA PRO A 763 8.66 5.62 -63.62
C PRO A 763 7.24 4.99 -63.58
N GLY A 764 6.21 5.83 -63.38
CA GLY A 764 4.83 5.40 -63.28
C GLY A 764 4.05 6.14 -62.16
N PRO A 765 2.93 5.65 -61.73
CA PRO A 765 2.10 6.36 -60.72
C PRO A 765 2.77 6.72 -59.42
N LEU A 766 3.83 5.98 -59.02
CA LEU A 766 4.68 6.31 -57.86
C LEU A 766 5.58 7.52 -58.10
N ALA A 767 5.92 7.83 -59.36
CA ALA A 767 6.73 9.01 -59.72
C ALA A 767 5.95 10.31 -59.57
N ASP A 768 4.64 10.26 -59.62
CA ASP A 768 3.76 11.45 -59.62
C ASP A 768 3.45 11.88 -58.15
N ASP A 769 3.76 11.07 -57.14
CA ASP A 769 3.47 11.36 -55.73
C ASP A 769 4.36 12.54 -55.25
N PRO A 770 3.79 13.69 -54.87
CA PRO A 770 4.56 14.87 -54.49
C PRO A 770 5.37 14.67 -53.20
N LEU A 771 5.01 13.70 -52.34
CA LEU A 771 5.76 13.35 -51.14
C LEU A 771 7.05 12.57 -51.45
N PHE A 772 7.21 12.03 -52.66
CA PHE A 772 8.41 11.28 -53.06
C PHE A 772 9.45 12.16 -53.81
N ALA A 773 9.13 13.43 -53.96
CA ALA A 773 10.02 14.35 -54.69
C ALA A 773 11.38 14.51 -53.98
N HIS A 774 12.46 14.37 -54.77
CA HIS A 774 13.85 14.53 -54.29
C HIS A 774 14.15 16.02 -54.01
N SER A 775 13.69 16.49 -52.86
CA SER A 775 13.92 17.85 -52.39
C SER A 775 14.06 17.94 -50.89
N THR A 776 14.88 18.89 -50.43
CA THR A 776 15.13 19.17 -49.00
C THR A 776 13.82 19.52 -48.27
N GLY A 777 12.96 20.29 -48.92
CA GLY A 777 11.67 20.70 -48.33
C GLY A 777 10.75 19.51 -48.03
N VAL A 778 10.58 18.62 -48.99
CA VAL A 778 9.72 17.42 -48.84
C VAL A 778 10.28 16.48 -47.79
N TRP A 779 11.59 16.15 -47.84
CA TRP A 779 12.23 15.29 -46.86
C TRP A 779 12.10 15.83 -45.44
N LEU A 780 12.26 17.14 -45.23
CA LEU A 780 12.07 17.75 -43.90
C LEU A 780 10.59 17.77 -43.45
N ILE A 781 9.65 17.94 -44.39
CA ILE A 781 8.22 17.88 -44.10
C ILE A 781 7.84 16.46 -43.65
N ASP A 782 8.32 15.40 -44.30
CA ASP A 782 8.08 14.02 -43.96
C ASP A 782 8.60 13.69 -42.55
N LEU A 783 9.84 14.09 -42.26
CA LEU A 783 10.39 13.91 -40.90
C LEU A 783 9.63 14.77 -39.86
N GLY A 784 9.22 15.96 -40.23
CA GLY A 784 8.42 16.86 -39.37
C GLY A 784 7.06 16.26 -39.03
N ALA A 785 6.41 15.64 -40.02
CA ALA A 785 5.15 14.94 -39.84
C ALA A 785 5.28 13.72 -38.91
N LEU A 786 6.34 12.90 -39.07
CA LEU A 786 6.64 11.80 -38.14
C LEU A 786 6.87 12.30 -36.71
N ALA A 787 7.65 13.37 -36.55
CA ALA A 787 7.90 13.97 -35.23
C ALA A 787 6.60 14.51 -34.62
N ALA A 788 5.76 15.20 -35.38
CA ALA A 788 4.46 15.70 -34.93
C ALA A 788 3.52 14.57 -34.53
N LEU A 789 3.45 13.48 -35.29
CA LEU A 789 2.67 12.28 -34.93
C LEU A 789 3.19 11.62 -33.66
N SER A 790 4.52 11.52 -33.48
CA SER A 790 5.13 11.02 -32.23
C SER A 790 4.65 11.82 -31.01
N VAL A 791 4.73 13.15 -31.10
CA VAL A 791 4.29 14.05 -30.02
C VAL A 791 2.78 13.91 -29.80
N PHE A 792 1.98 13.88 -30.87
CA PHE A 792 0.54 13.72 -30.79
C PHE A 792 0.14 12.43 -30.06
N PHE A 793 0.73 11.29 -30.45
CA PHE A 793 0.48 10.02 -29.74
C PHE A 793 0.95 10.06 -28.30
N GLY A 794 2.10 10.69 -28.02
CA GLY A 794 2.60 10.88 -26.64
C GLY A 794 1.65 11.67 -25.75
N VAL A 795 1.10 12.76 -26.26
CA VAL A 795 0.07 13.55 -25.54
C VAL A 795 -1.19 12.73 -25.32
N LEU A 796 -1.61 11.94 -26.28
CA LEU A 796 -2.78 11.09 -26.14
C LEU A 796 -2.58 9.99 -25.12
N VAL A 797 -1.42 9.32 -25.10
CA VAL A 797 -1.02 8.36 -24.05
C VAL A 797 -1.04 9.02 -22.67
N ALA A 798 -0.45 10.20 -22.53
CA ALA A 798 -0.41 10.95 -21.28
C ALA A 798 -1.83 11.30 -20.77
N ARG A 799 -2.78 11.59 -21.68
CA ARG A 799 -4.19 11.81 -21.34
C ARG A 799 -4.90 10.53 -20.94
N LEU A 800 -4.65 9.42 -21.65
CA LEU A 800 -5.27 8.13 -21.36
C LEU A 800 -4.79 7.55 -20.02
N LEU A 801 -3.53 7.77 -19.64
CA LEU A 801 -3.02 7.37 -18.34
C LEU A 801 -3.79 7.98 -17.17
N ARG A 802 -4.45 9.15 -17.34
CA ARG A 802 -5.38 9.71 -16.33
C ARG A 802 -6.56 8.78 -16.02
N ARG A 803 -7.04 8.04 -17.03
CA ARG A 803 -8.17 7.10 -16.83
C ARG A 803 -7.79 5.93 -15.93
N HIS A 804 -6.51 5.63 -15.82
CA HIS A 804 -5.98 4.55 -14.99
C HIS A 804 -5.54 5.02 -13.60
N GLU A 805 -5.66 6.31 -13.28
CA GLU A 805 -5.38 6.82 -11.94
C GLU A 805 -6.46 6.37 -10.93
N PRO A 806 -6.12 6.17 -9.64
CA PRO A 806 -7.10 5.89 -8.59
C PRO A 806 -8.22 6.94 -8.57
N ALA A 807 -9.44 6.54 -8.23
CA ALA A 807 -10.62 7.42 -8.27
C ALA A 807 -10.44 8.72 -7.44
N ILE A 808 -9.72 8.61 -6.32
CA ILE A 808 -9.37 9.73 -5.43
C ILE A 808 -8.51 10.80 -6.13
N MET A 809 -7.73 10.44 -7.17
CA MET A 809 -6.81 11.34 -7.87
C MET A 809 -7.32 11.85 -9.22
N ARG A 810 -8.51 11.45 -9.65
CA ARG A 810 -9.08 11.83 -10.97
C ARG A 810 -9.69 13.23 -11.03
N LYS A 811 -9.85 13.89 -9.88
CA LYS A 811 -10.41 15.26 -9.80
C LYS A 811 -9.40 16.34 -10.13
#